data_a0bcb5870b77544a1ae55c2b9092ba54
#
_entry.id   a0bcb5870b77544a1ae55c2b9092ba54
#
_cell.length_a   1.000
_cell.length_b   1.000
_cell.length_c   1.000
_cell.angle_alpha   90.00
_cell.angle_beta   90.00
_cell.angle_gamma   90.00
#
_symmetry.space_group_name_H-M   'P 1'
#
loop_
_entity.id
_entity.type
_entity.pdbx_description
1 polymer ?
#
loop_
_entity_poly.entity_id
_entity_poly.type
_entity_poly.pdbx_seq_one_letter_code
_entity_poly.pdbx_strand_id
1 'polypeptide(L)'
;MRVRIGYQPSITALFVAVVLAVGLSLVFLSFERARAITRSAALSFIDRVADQTTDRVDGQFKDVLDILAVLRQLKPVETGAVQDNPELTAILAALLRQHEQLYNLYVGYADGALVELDLIDRAGPGLRAQLKPPAGAVFRLTVIDTPKDGGPRRRFTSYLSSGLEILSQEEREADYDPRVRPWYQDAFKPDAGAVTEPYVFDIANLIGYTVRAPFTRGRGGIAAGDILLNDAEAFLRSQKLGQSGVVFLFDDSGTVVAHPRMSEFLSTQGANAPLDLPPLDRMLNVDISRPLDAWQRGGSPQQIFDDAHGRTYVAAFRPIKSSGSSGLRLAVVAPLDEFFAEIEESRQNLVLLALGFVLASLPVIGGIGLLLSRSMKALAAETDRIQRFDTNGPARDVRSIIREIDDLGRSVSTMRTVVRTFAAFVPKRLVQQLVATGDALRLGGSRRVVTILFTDIAGFTHITEKADPEQVMLQTSRYLAALSAVIMEHGGTVDKFVGDAVMAIWNAPADDPDHVANACAAALACREANRALNEEFEKEGWPAYRTRYGLHTGEAVVGTIGSADRMAYTVLGAAVNLAARLEPLNKDYGTEILVSDAVREHVADRFAFRMVDTIQPKGFEAKVRVYELCGALEERAEARLEDGQG
;
A
#
# COMPACT_ATOMS: atom_id res chain seq x y z
N MET A 1 26.00 -12.89 17.42
CA MET A 1 26.06 -13.39 16.04
C MET A 1 25.32 -12.39 15.13
N ARG A 2 26.02 -11.59 14.30
CA ARG A 2 25.35 -10.69 13.35
C ARG A 2 24.85 -11.53 12.17
N VAL A 3 23.55 -11.70 12.05
CA VAL A 3 22.94 -12.36 10.89
C VAL A 3 23.25 -11.53 9.66
N ARG A 4 24.09 -12.03 8.77
CA ARG A 4 24.38 -11.40 7.47
C ARG A 4 23.30 -11.83 6.49
N ILE A 5 22.30 -10.97 6.29
CA ILE A 5 21.26 -11.19 5.29
C ILE A 5 21.78 -10.68 3.94
N GLY A 6 21.57 -11.43 2.88
CA GLY A 6 21.96 -11.02 1.54
C GLY A 6 21.27 -9.73 1.10
N TYR A 7 21.92 -8.95 0.26
CA TYR A 7 21.43 -7.65 -0.22
C TYR A 7 20.03 -7.72 -0.87
N GLN A 8 19.81 -8.73 -1.72
CA GLN A 8 18.52 -8.93 -2.40
C GLN A 8 17.35 -9.17 -1.44
N PRO A 9 17.38 -10.15 -0.52
CA PRO A 9 16.26 -10.38 0.40
C PRO A 9 16.02 -9.19 1.33
N SER A 10 17.07 -8.46 1.74
CA SER A 10 16.93 -7.28 2.60
C SER A 10 16.18 -6.15 1.92
N ILE A 11 16.54 -5.82 0.68
CA ILE A 11 15.88 -4.77 -0.10
C ILE A 11 14.45 -5.18 -0.43
N THR A 12 14.23 -6.40 -0.91
CA THR A 12 12.89 -6.89 -1.24
C THR A 12 11.99 -6.86 -0.02
N ALA A 13 12.47 -7.34 1.15
CA ALA A 13 11.71 -7.30 2.40
C ALA A 13 11.37 -5.87 2.85
N LEU A 14 12.32 -4.93 2.72
CA LEU A 14 12.09 -3.52 3.05
C LEU A 14 11.01 -2.89 2.16
N PHE A 15 11.12 -3.07 0.85
CA PHE A 15 10.12 -2.53 -0.08
C PHE A 15 8.73 -3.14 0.13
N VAL A 16 8.65 -4.45 0.33
CA VAL A 16 7.38 -5.14 0.65
C VAL A 16 6.79 -4.61 1.94
N ALA A 17 7.60 -4.44 2.99
CA ALA A 17 7.14 -3.89 4.26
C ALA A 17 6.62 -2.46 4.12
N VAL A 18 7.29 -1.60 3.35
CA VAL A 18 6.85 -0.22 3.08
C VAL A 18 5.54 -0.21 2.28
N VAL A 19 5.43 -1.02 1.21
CA VAL A 19 4.20 -1.09 0.40
C VAL A 19 3.03 -1.60 1.22
N LEU A 20 3.23 -2.63 2.06
CA LEU A 20 2.21 -3.12 2.97
C LEU A 20 1.80 -2.07 4.00
N ALA A 21 2.75 -1.39 4.63
CA ALA A 21 2.48 -0.35 5.62
C ALA A 21 1.68 0.82 5.03
N VAL A 22 2.08 1.30 3.86
CA VAL A 22 1.38 2.37 3.14
C VAL A 22 0.00 1.91 2.67
N GLY A 23 -0.11 0.71 2.07
CA GLY A 23 -1.38 0.15 1.61
C GLY A 23 -2.38 -0.04 2.74
N LEU A 24 -1.97 -0.65 3.86
CA LEU A 24 -2.82 -0.82 5.05
C LEU A 24 -3.23 0.52 5.66
N SER A 25 -2.30 1.49 5.75
CA SER A 25 -2.60 2.83 6.27
C SER A 25 -3.60 3.57 5.41
N LEU A 26 -3.50 3.48 4.07
CA LEU A 26 -4.45 4.09 3.15
C LEU A 26 -5.83 3.44 3.24
N VAL A 27 -5.92 2.12 3.31
CA VAL A 27 -7.19 1.40 3.49
C VAL A 27 -7.84 1.79 4.82
N PHE A 28 -7.08 1.80 5.92
CA PHE A 28 -7.57 2.22 7.23
C PHE A 28 -8.08 3.66 7.24
N LEU A 29 -7.29 4.60 6.73
CA LEU A 29 -7.65 6.02 6.68
C LEU A 29 -8.87 6.27 5.78
N SER A 30 -8.95 5.58 4.63
CA SER A 30 -10.09 5.65 3.72
C SER A 30 -11.37 5.15 4.39
N PHE A 31 -11.28 4.04 5.12
CA PHE A 31 -12.41 3.47 5.86
C PHE A 31 -12.91 4.39 6.97
N GLU A 32 -12.01 4.94 7.79
CA GLU A 32 -12.38 5.87 8.86
C GLU A 32 -13.04 7.14 8.31
N ARG A 33 -12.51 7.68 7.22
CA ARG A 33 -13.12 8.84 6.56
C ARG A 33 -14.49 8.52 5.95
N ALA A 34 -14.62 7.40 5.26
CA ALA A 34 -15.89 6.97 4.69
C ALA A 34 -16.95 6.81 5.78
N ARG A 35 -16.61 6.13 6.89
CA ARG A 35 -17.48 5.96 8.05
C ARG A 35 -17.93 7.29 8.66
N ALA A 36 -17.02 8.22 8.82
CA ALA A 36 -17.33 9.55 9.37
C ALA A 36 -18.25 10.36 8.43
N ILE A 37 -18.00 10.34 7.12
CA ILE A 37 -18.82 11.02 6.12
C ILE A 37 -20.23 10.41 6.09
N THR A 38 -20.36 9.09 6.07
CA THR A 38 -21.66 8.44 6.04
C THR A 38 -22.45 8.66 7.31
N ARG A 39 -21.78 8.60 8.47
CA ARG A 39 -22.43 8.93 9.74
C ARG A 39 -23.00 10.36 9.71
N SER A 40 -22.23 11.33 9.24
CA SER A 40 -22.70 12.72 9.11
C SER A 40 -23.84 12.84 8.08
N ALA A 41 -23.74 12.13 6.97
CA ALA A 41 -24.79 12.12 5.94
C ALA A 41 -26.08 11.49 6.45
N ALA A 42 -26.01 10.36 7.17
CA ALA A 42 -27.16 9.68 7.78
C ALA A 42 -27.85 10.60 8.81
N LEU A 43 -27.07 11.24 9.68
CA LEU A 43 -27.60 12.20 10.64
C LEU A 43 -28.32 13.36 9.95
N SER A 44 -27.69 13.96 8.93
CA SER A 44 -28.29 15.05 8.17
C SER A 44 -29.53 14.63 7.38
N PHE A 45 -29.57 13.38 6.91
CA PHE A 45 -30.73 12.83 6.22
C PHE A 45 -31.91 12.67 7.19
N ILE A 46 -31.70 12.05 8.35
CA ILE A 46 -32.72 11.86 9.38
C ILE A 46 -33.25 13.20 9.88
N ASP A 47 -32.38 14.18 10.06
CA ASP A 47 -32.73 15.53 10.47
C ASP A 47 -33.68 16.18 9.43
N ARG A 48 -33.31 16.11 8.15
CA ARG A 48 -34.20 16.61 7.06
C ARG A 48 -35.54 15.91 7.01
N VAL A 49 -35.53 14.57 7.18
CA VAL A 49 -36.81 13.83 7.19
C VAL A 49 -37.67 14.24 8.39
N ALA A 50 -37.05 14.39 9.57
CA ALA A 50 -37.75 14.86 10.76
C ALA A 50 -38.35 16.25 10.54
N ASP A 51 -37.57 17.21 10.01
CA ASP A 51 -38.04 18.57 9.73
C ASP A 51 -39.16 18.57 8.68
N GLN A 52 -38.95 17.91 7.53
CA GLN A 52 -39.97 17.86 6.44
C GLN A 52 -41.27 17.19 6.88
N THR A 53 -41.17 16.10 7.66
CA THR A 53 -42.35 15.40 8.16
C THR A 53 -43.05 16.25 9.20
N THR A 54 -42.31 16.90 10.10
CA THR A 54 -42.87 17.83 11.09
C THR A 54 -43.60 18.97 10.41
N ASP A 55 -42.96 19.64 9.46
CA ASP A 55 -43.56 20.77 8.73
C ASP A 55 -44.86 20.35 8.00
N ARG A 56 -44.84 19.13 7.45
CA ARG A 56 -46.03 18.62 6.73
C ARG A 56 -47.15 18.24 7.67
N VAL A 57 -46.88 17.58 8.80
CA VAL A 57 -47.87 17.28 9.83
C VAL A 57 -48.38 18.57 10.45
N ASP A 58 -47.50 19.48 10.79
CA ASP A 58 -47.84 20.79 11.35
C ASP A 58 -48.71 21.60 10.39
N GLY A 59 -48.36 21.59 9.09
CA GLY A 59 -49.13 22.21 8.03
C GLY A 59 -50.54 21.65 7.93
N GLN A 60 -50.71 20.33 7.98
CA GLN A 60 -52.04 19.69 7.93
C GLN A 60 -52.94 20.13 9.09
N PHE A 61 -52.44 20.16 10.31
CA PHE A 61 -53.19 20.64 11.46
C PHE A 61 -53.51 22.13 11.35
N LYS A 62 -52.50 22.93 10.95
CA LYS A 62 -52.66 24.36 10.78
C LYS A 62 -53.73 24.73 9.73
N ASP A 63 -53.72 24.06 8.57
CA ASP A 63 -54.73 24.27 7.52
C ASP A 63 -56.13 24.04 8.05
N VAL A 64 -56.35 22.98 8.82
CA VAL A 64 -57.65 22.69 9.42
C VAL A 64 -58.03 23.74 10.47
N LEU A 65 -57.07 24.17 11.31
CA LEU A 65 -57.30 25.24 12.29
C LEU A 65 -57.68 26.56 11.63
N ASP A 66 -57.00 26.91 10.53
CA ASP A 66 -57.30 28.13 9.77
C ASP A 66 -58.71 28.06 9.16
N ILE A 67 -59.11 26.89 8.62
CA ILE A 67 -60.50 26.65 8.14
C ILE A 67 -61.49 26.83 9.26
N LEU A 68 -61.29 26.21 10.40
CA LEU A 68 -62.18 26.28 11.54
C LEU A 68 -62.22 27.69 12.14
N ALA A 69 -61.12 28.41 12.12
CA ALA A 69 -61.04 29.81 12.56
C ALA A 69 -61.90 30.74 11.69
N VAL A 70 -61.95 30.46 10.40
CA VAL A 70 -62.85 31.17 9.48
C VAL A 70 -64.30 30.68 9.67
N LEU A 71 -64.50 29.36 9.70
CA LEU A 71 -65.85 28.75 9.79
C LEU A 71 -66.63 29.26 11.02
N ARG A 72 -66.03 29.34 12.19
CA ARG A 72 -66.63 29.82 13.43
C ARG A 72 -67.05 31.29 13.41
N GLN A 73 -66.60 32.09 12.43
CA GLN A 73 -66.95 33.51 12.29
C GLN A 73 -68.09 33.74 11.27
N LEU A 74 -68.47 32.70 10.56
CA LEU A 74 -69.50 32.81 9.52
C LEU A 74 -70.93 32.96 10.14
N LYS A 75 -71.73 33.85 9.58
CA LYS A 75 -73.14 34.07 10.00
C LYS A 75 -73.97 32.78 10.08
N PRO A 76 -73.93 31.87 9.09
CA PRO A 76 -74.64 30.59 9.16
C PRO A 76 -74.34 29.74 10.38
N VAL A 77 -73.09 29.85 10.92
CA VAL A 77 -72.66 29.16 12.15
C VAL A 77 -73.21 29.88 13.39
N GLU A 78 -73.14 31.20 13.43
CA GLU A 78 -73.55 31.98 14.58
C GLU A 78 -75.11 31.97 14.79
N THR A 79 -75.89 32.05 13.71
CA THR A 79 -77.34 32.16 13.75
C THR A 79 -78.06 30.84 13.90
N GLY A 80 -77.41 29.74 13.51
CA GLY A 80 -77.77 28.36 13.83
C GLY A 80 -79.24 27.95 13.65
N ALA A 81 -79.85 28.22 12.52
CA ALA A 81 -81.04 27.46 12.11
C ALA A 81 -80.51 26.07 11.72
N VAL A 82 -80.72 25.08 12.58
CA VAL A 82 -80.06 23.79 12.44
C VAL A 82 -80.77 22.92 11.41
N GLN A 83 -82.08 23.04 11.29
CA GLN A 83 -82.86 22.18 10.39
C GLN A 83 -82.89 22.63 8.93
N ASP A 84 -82.62 23.88 8.64
CA ASP A 84 -82.70 24.40 7.27
C ASP A 84 -81.58 25.41 7.02
N ASN A 85 -80.33 24.89 6.94
CA ASN A 85 -79.18 25.71 6.71
C ASN A 85 -78.40 25.21 5.47
N PRO A 86 -78.95 25.35 4.27
CA PRO A 86 -78.34 24.91 3.03
C PRO A 86 -77.02 25.66 2.75
N GLU A 87 -76.89 26.90 3.23
CA GLU A 87 -75.69 27.71 3.09
C GLU A 87 -74.54 27.10 3.88
N LEU A 88 -74.74 26.71 5.14
CA LEU A 88 -73.74 26.04 5.95
C LEU A 88 -73.37 24.70 5.34
N THR A 89 -74.37 23.90 4.90
CA THR A 89 -74.11 22.61 4.24
C THR A 89 -73.24 22.78 2.97
N ALA A 90 -73.55 23.78 2.15
CA ALA A 90 -72.73 24.07 0.95
C ALA A 90 -71.28 24.49 1.28
N ILE A 91 -71.09 25.29 2.33
CA ILE A 91 -69.78 25.69 2.81
C ILE A 91 -68.98 24.46 3.30
N LEU A 92 -69.61 23.64 4.16
CA LEU A 92 -68.94 22.43 4.67
C LEU A 92 -68.57 21.47 3.52
N ALA A 93 -69.47 21.27 2.55
CA ALA A 93 -69.21 20.41 1.40
C ALA A 93 -68.06 20.95 0.51
N ALA A 94 -68.03 22.26 0.29
CA ALA A 94 -66.93 22.88 -0.48
C ALA A 94 -65.57 22.71 0.21
N LEU A 95 -65.53 22.91 1.52
CA LEU A 95 -64.30 22.74 2.31
C LEU A 95 -63.82 21.27 2.34
N LEU A 96 -64.80 20.32 2.54
CA LEU A 96 -64.43 18.88 2.53
C LEU A 96 -63.88 18.39 1.18
N ARG A 97 -64.43 18.94 0.07
CA ARG A 97 -63.86 18.59 -1.26
C ARG A 97 -62.48 19.12 -1.49
N GLN A 98 -62.19 20.26 -0.94
CA GLN A 98 -60.91 20.95 -1.16
C GLN A 98 -59.79 20.42 -0.25
N HIS A 99 -60.15 19.87 0.93
CA HIS A 99 -59.22 19.44 1.95
C HIS A 99 -59.27 17.92 2.16
N GLU A 100 -58.36 17.21 1.48
CA GLU A 100 -58.32 15.73 1.47
C GLU A 100 -58.04 15.08 2.84
N GLN A 101 -57.41 15.80 3.76
CA GLN A 101 -57.10 15.32 5.11
C GLN A 101 -58.32 15.26 6.03
N LEU A 102 -59.43 15.96 5.70
CA LEU A 102 -60.63 15.99 6.52
C LEU A 102 -61.63 14.89 6.12
N TYR A 103 -62.01 14.08 7.08
CA TYR A 103 -63.09 13.10 6.92
C TYR A 103 -64.46 13.78 6.98
N ASN A 104 -64.68 14.64 8.00
CA ASN A 104 -65.87 15.39 8.21
C ASN A 104 -65.64 16.82 8.70
N LEU A 105 -66.62 17.64 8.70
CA LEU A 105 -66.69 18.97 9.33
C LEU A 105 -68.00 19.12 10.05
N TYR A 106 -67.95 19.67 11.24
CA TYR A 106 -69.15 19.84 12.06
C TYR A 106 -69.07 21.04 13.00
N VAL A 107 -70.26 21.43 13.46
CA VAL A 107 -70.48 22.46 14.46
C VAL A 107 -71.40 21.90 15.55
N GLY A 108 -70.84 21.79 16.77
CA GLY A 108 -71.67 21.44 17.95
C GLY A 108 -71.89 22.66 18.80
N TYR A 109 -73.16 22.88 19.15
CA TYR A 109 -73.57 24.06 19.87
C TYR A 109 -73.71 23.82 21.37
N ALA A 110 -73.69 24.91 22.17
CA ALA A 110 -73.73 24.85 23.62
C ALA A 110 -75.11 24.30 24.16
N ASP A 111 -76.16 24.37 23.37
CA ASP A 111 -77.46 23.82 23.70
C ASP A 111 -77.65 22.34 23.32
N GLY A 112 -76.56 21.70 22.77
CA GLY A 112 -76.55 20.28 22.37
C GLY A 112 -77.03 20.03 20.94
N ALA A 113 -77.26 21.05 20.14
CA ALA A 113 -77.53 20.92 18.70
C ALA A 113 -76.17 20.61 17.97
N LEU A 114 -76.31 19.96 16.79
CA LEU A 114 -75.15 19.55 15.94
C LEU A 114 -75.56 19.70 14.47
N VAL A 115 -74.62 20.17 13.67
CA VAL A 115 -74.63 20.03 12.21
C VAL A 115 -73.32 19.38 11.81
N GLU A 116 -73.36 18.19 11.21
CA GLU A 116 -72.19 17.42 10.81
C GLU A 116 -72.33 16.97 9.35
N LEU A 117 -71.31 17.17 8.55
CA LEU A 117 -71.26 16.70 7.16
C LEU A 117 -70.02 15.77 7.00
N ASP A 118 -70.30 14.51 6.63
CA ASP A 118 -69.31 13.52 6.33
C ASP A 118 -69.13 13.33 4.83
N LEU A 119 -67.93 13.06 4.39
CA LEU A 119 -67.64 12.58 3.04
C LEU A 119 -67.55 11.05 3.08
N ILE A 120 -68.61 10.34 2.61
CA ILE A 120 -68.78 8.90 2.85
C ILE A 120 -67.55 8.05 2.36
N ASP A 121 -67.06 8.33 1.17
CA ASP A 121 -66.02 7.52 0.55
C ASP A 121 -64.64 7.79 1.12
N ARG A 122 -64.44 8.86 1.90
CA ARG A 122 -63.16 9.20 2.52
C ARG A 122 -62.72 8.19 3.59
N ALA A 123 -63.67 7.62 4.31
CA ALA A 123 -63.40 6.59 5.32
C ALA A 123 -63.23 5.17 4.72
N GLY A 124 -63.19 5.06 3.40
CA GLY A 124 -62.98 3.81 2.70
C GLY A 124 -64.25 2.95 2.51
N PRO A 125 -64.11 1.82 1.81
CA PRO A 125 -65.26 1.00 1.41
C PRO A 125 -66.01 0.35 2.59
N GLY A 126 -65.39 0.19 3.73
CA GLY A 126 -66.01 -0.38 4.94
C GLY A 126 -67.14 0.48 5.48
N LEU A 127 -66.95 1.79 5.53
CA LEU A 127 -68.00 2.72 5.99
C LEU A 127 -69.18 2.71 5.06
N ARG A 128 -68.98 2.74 3.73
CA ARG A 128 -70.06 2.67 2.76
C ARG A 128 -70.90 1.37 2.88
N ALA A 129 -70.18 0.23 3.11
CA ALA A 129 -70.84 -1.07 3.32
C ALA A 129 -71.74 -1.08 4.59
N GLN A 130 -71.26 -0.42 5.66
CA GLN A 130 -72.00 -0.31 6.94
C GLN A 130 -73.16 0.65 6.85
N LEU A 131 -73.00 1.83 6.29
CA LEU A 131 -74.00 2.87 6.18
C LEU A 131 -75.12 2.55 5.14
N LYS A 132 -74.79 1.71 4.15
CA LYS A 132 -75.66 1.33 3.04
C LYS A 132 -76.38 2.55 2.41
N PRO A 133 -75.69 3.59 2.01
CA PRO A 133 -76.23 4.80 1.50
C PRO A 133 -76.98 4.53 0.15
N PRO A 134 -77.94 5.33 -0.24
CA PRO A 134 -78.60 5.23 -1.55
C PRO A 134 -77.55 5.43 -2.67
N ALA A 135 -77.87 4.89 -3.86
CA ALA A 135 -77.01 5.06 -5.03
C ALA A 135 -76.81 6.55 -5.35
N GLY A 136 -75.56 6.96 -5.62
CA GLY A 136 -75.19 8.35 -5.90
C GLY A 136 -75.01 9.24 -4.67
N ALA A 137 -75.11 8.72 -3.45
CA ALA A 137 -74.82 9.48 -2.24
C ALA A 137 -73.32 9.71 -2.10
N VAL A 138 -72.90 10.94 -1.92
CA VAL A 138 -71.55 11.41 -1.70
C VAL A 138 -71.35 11.88 -0.27
N PHE A 139 -72.29 12.59 0.27
CA PHE A 139 -72.25 13.14 1.61
C PHE A 139 -73.34 12.55 2.50
N ARG A 140 -73.04 12.52 3.80
CA ARG A 140 -74.02 12.27 4.84
C ARG A 140 -74.12 13.51 5.73
N LEU A 141 -75.27 14.15 5.76
CA LEU A 141 -75.58 15.28 6.65
C LEU A 141 -76.32 14.76 7.88
N THR A 142 -75.76 14.97 9.05
CA THR A 142 -76.45 14.71 10.33
C THR A 142 -76.76 16.05 11.00
N VAL A 143 -78.03 16.26 11.30
CA VAL A 143 -78.52 17.44 12.03
C VAL A 143 -79.18 16.97 13.31
N ILE A 144 -78.75 17.48 14.46
CA ILE A 144 -79.42 17.31 15.74
C ILE A 144 -79.95 18.66 16.15
N ASP A 145 -81.24 18.74 16.29
CA ASP A 145 -81.93 19.97 16.71
C ASP A 145 -82.48 19.83 18.13
N THR A 146 -82.41 20.93 18.86
CA THR A 146 -82.96 21.03 20.21
C THR A 146 -84.26 21.89 20.11
N PRO A 147 -85.41 21.29 20.23
CA PRO A 147 -86.67 22.02 20.10
C PRO A 147 -86.81 23.13 21.15
N LYS A 148 -87.31 24.29 20.75
CA LYS A 148 -87.49 25.45 21.62
C LYS A 148 -88.53 25.25 22.73
N ASP A 149 -89.47 24.28 22.53
CA ASP A 149 -90.53 23.91 23.46
C ASP A 149 -90.07 22.89 24.54
N GLY A 150 -88.80 22.51 24.55
CA GLY A 150 -88.26 21.56 25.52
C GLY A 150 -88.57 20.08 25.20
N GLY A 151 -89.09 19.77 24.01
CA GLY A 151 -89.31 18.41 23.55
C GLY A 151 -87.98 17.58 23.39
N PRO A 152 -88.15 16.28 23.11
CA PRO A 152 -86.95 15.43 22.90
C PRO A 152 -86.15 15.90 21.66
N ARG A 153 -84.83 15.86 21.76
CA ARG A 153 -83.94 16.22 20.63
C ARG A 153 -84.15 15.25 19.47
N ARG A 154 -84.18 15.78 18.25
CA ARG A 154 -84.41 15.01 17.02
C ARG A 154 -83.12 14.96 16.20
N ARG A 155 -82.78 13.79 15.64
CA ARG A 155 -81.71 13.57 14.72
C ARG A 155 -82.25 13.33 13.32
N PHE A 156 -81.81 14.17 12.40
CA PHE A 156 -82.07 14.06 10.96
C PHE A 156 -80.82 13.59 10.28
N THR A 157 -80.90 12.48 9.56
CA THR A 157 -79.78 11.96 8.76
C THR A 157 -80.20 12.00 7.30
N SER A 158 -79.51 12.82 6.51
CA SER A 158 -79.79 13.00 5.09
C SER A 158 -78.58 12.52 4.27
N TYR A 159 -78.83 11.72 3.25
CA TYR A 159 -77.84 11.37 2.25
C TYR A 159 -77.99 12.30 1.07
N LEU A 160 -76.86 12.95 0.68
CA LEU A 160 -76.82 13.96 -0.36
C LEU A 160 -76.02 13.50 -1.57
N SER A 161 -76.46 13.88 -2.76
CA SER A 161 -75.74 13.73 -4.01
C SER A 161 -74.53 14.66 -4.05
N SER A 162 -73.68 14.53 -5.08
CA SER A 162 -72.58 15.49 -5.35
C SER A 162 -73.11 16.93 -5.55
N GLY A 163 -74.36 17.13 -6.00
CA GLY A 163 -75.00 18.43 -6.14
C GLY A 163 -75.66 18.91 -4.86
N LEU A 164 -75.52 18.21 -3.74
CA LEU A 164 -76.18 18.47 -2.45
C LEU A 164 -77.75 18.28 -2.48
N GLU A 165 -78.25 17.52 -3.44
CA GLU A 165 -79.67 17.12 -3.48
C GLU A 165 -79.93 16.00 -2.48
N ILE A 166 -81.01 16.07 -1.71
CA ILE A 166 -81.37 15.04 -0.73
C ILE A 166 -81.86 13.80 -1.48
N LEU A 167 -81.12 12.69 -1.37
CA LEU A 167 -81.51 11.40 -1.96
C LEU A 167 -82.34 10.55 -1.03
N SER A 168 -82.13 10.65 0.26
CA SER A 168 -82.99 10.07 1.30
C SER A 168 -82.78 10.83 2.61
N GLN A 169 -83.76 10.82 3.46
CA GLN A 169 -83.77 11.43 4.79
C GLN A 169 -84.49 10.53 5.78
N GLU A 170 -83.87 10.39 6.94
CA GLU A 170 -84.44 9.66 8.08
C GLU A 170 -84.44 10.58 9.29
N GLU A 171 -85.56 10.47 10.07
CA GLU A 171 -85.74 11.21 11.33
C GLU A 171 -85.85 10.19 12.47
N ARG A 172 -85.16 10.44 13.57
CA ARG A 172 -85.24 9.65 14.79
C ARG A 172 -84.99 10.52 16.03
N GLU A 173 -85.33 10.02 17.22
CA GLU A 173 -84.89 10.67 18.47
C GLU A 173 -83.36 10.68 18.56
N ALA A 174 -82.80 11.77 19.04
CA ALA A 174 -81.32 11.91 19.11
C ALA A 174 -80.75 11.16 20.32
N ASP A 175 -79.95 10.15 20.04
CA ASP A 175 -79.18 9.33 20.97
C ASP A 175 -77.83 9.89 21.22
N TYR A 176 -77.42 10.96 20.53
CA TYR A 176 -76.08 11.58 20.59
C TYR A 176 -76.12 12.99 21.19
N ASP A 177 -75.21 13.27 22.11
CA ASP A 177 -75.00 14.62 22.67
C ASP A 177 -73.54 15.04 22.43
N PRO A 178 -73.32 16.11 21.64
CA PRO A 178 -71.99 16.59 21.36
C PRO A 178 -71.19 17.00 22.62
N ARG A 179 -71.91 17.48 23.66
CA ARG A 179 -71.28 18.04 24.87
C ARG A 179 -70.61 17.02 25.76
N VAL A 180 -70.91 15.73 25.63
CA VAL A 180 -70.30 14.65 26.38
C VAL A 180 -69.13 14.01 25.61
N ARG A 181 -68.79 14.50 24.44
CA ARG A 181 -67.79 13.94 23.56
C ARG A 181 -66.40 14.52 23.89
N PRO A 182 -65.32 13.76 23.68
CA PRO A 182 -63.94 14.21 23.96
C PRO A 182 -63.58 15.52 23.26
N TRP A 183 -64.03 15.72 22.02
CA TRP A 183 -63.75 16.93 21.27
C TRP A 183 -64.45 18.19 21.80
N TYR A 184 -65.58 18.03 22.55
CA TYR A 184 -66.35 19.13 23.14
C TYR A 184 -65.93 19.40 24.58
N GLN A 185 -65.71 18.32 25.36
CA GLN A 185 -65.24 18.45 26.72
C GLN A 185 -63.91 19.18 26.74
N ASP A 186 -63.70 19.98 27.72
CA ASP A 186 -62.45 20.73 27.95
C ASP A 186 -62.02 21.74 26.85
N ALA A 187 -62.75 21.83 25.72
CA ALA A 187 -62.37 22.73 24.61
C ALA A 187 -62.37 24.22 24.96
N PHE A 188 -63.07 24.61 26.03
CA PHE A 188 -63.13 26.00 26.53
C PHE A 188 -62.14 26.26 27.67
N LYS A 189 -61.35 25.27 28.11
CA LYS A 189 -60.29 25.48 29.09
C LYS A 189 -59.14 26.28 28.47
N PRO A 190 -58.48 27.15 29.26
CA PRO A 190 -57.34 27.94 28.74
C PRO A 190 -56.24 27.12 28.14
N ASP A 191 -55.98 25.93 28.70
CA ASP A 191 -54.93 25.01 28.27
C ASP A 191 -55.40 23.92 27.32
N ALA A 192 -56.63 24.04 26.79
CA ALA A 192 -57.18 23.07 25.88
C ALA A 192 -56.38 23.05 24.56
N GLY A 193 -55.87 21.91 24.19
CA GLY A 193 -55.24 21.72 22.87
C GLY A 193 -56.23 21.91 21.73
N ALA A 194 -55.73 22.44 20.65
CA ALA A 194 -56.55 22.57 19.43
C ALA A 194 -56.81 21.22 18.73
N VAL A 195 -56.01 20.19 19.02
CA VAL A 195 -56.10 18.82 18.51
C VAL A 195 -56.34 17.89 19.70
N THR A 196 -57.30 16.97 19.59
CA THR A 196 -57.57 15.97 20.64
C THR A 196 -56.54 14.82 20.56
N GLU A 197 -56.48 14.03 21.63
CA GLU A 197 -55.94 12.67 21.51
C GLU A 197 -56.84 11.85 20.58
N PRO A 198 -56.28 10.75 19.97
CA PRO A 198 -57.11 9.89 19.14
C PRO A 198 -58.20 9.18 19.98
N TYR A 199 -59.38 9.09 19.45
CA TYR A 199 -60.50 8.39 20.08
C TYR A 199 -61.39 7.73 19.06
N VAL A 200 -62.31 6.87 19.51
CA VAL A 200 -63.26 6.17 18.64
C VAL A 200 -64.42 7.12 18.35
N PHE A 201 -64.63 7.41 17.05
CA PHE A 201 -65.77 8.18 16.59
C PHE A 201 -67.08 7.42 16.76
N ASP A 202 -68.20 8.13 16.88
CA ASP A 202 -69.50 7.51 17.05
C ASP A 202 -69.98 6.68 15.84
N ILE A 203 -69.31 6.92 14.70
CA ILE A 203 -69.70 6.30 13.45
C ILE A 203 -68.66 5.22 13.10
N ALA A 204 -69.19 4.01 12.93
CA ALA A 204 -68.46 2.88 12.34
C ALA A 204 -67.13 2.51 13.06
N ASN A 205 -67.00 2.85 14.33
CA ASN A 205 -65.78 2.63 15.12
C ASN A 205 -64.52 3.17 14.43
N LEU A 206 -64.65 4.24 13.65
CA LEU A 206 -63.53 4.94 13.07
C LEU A 206 -62.71 5.59 14.17
N ILE A 207 -61.42 5.56 14.03
CA ILE A 207 -60.46 6.17 14.99
C ILE A 207 -59.82 7.36 14.30
N GLY A 208 -59.68 8.45 15.03
CA GLY A 208 -59.03 9.64 14.48
C GLY A 208 -58.86 10.74 15.53
N TYR A 209 -58.44 11.87 15.07
CA TYR A 209 -58.20 13.09 15.84
C TYR A 209 -59.25 14.12 15.46
N THR A 210 -59.70 14.90 16.42
CA THR A 210 -60.49 16.09 16.15
C THR A 210 -59.66 17.35 16.30
N VAL A 211 -59.65 18.16 15.25
CA VAL A 211 -59.19 19.55 15.31
C VAL A 211 -60.41 20.41 15.65
N ARG A 212 -60.26 21.30 16.64
CA ARG A 212 -61.39 22.05 17.22
C ARG A 212 -61.09 23.53 17.40
N ALA A 213 -62.09 24.37 17.19
CA ALA A 213 -62.05 25.80 17.37
C ALA A 213 -63.30 26.28 18.12
N PRO A 214 -63.22 26.56 19.41
CA PRO A 214 -64.32 27.04 20.19
C PRO A 214 -64.71 28.49 19.83
N PHE A 215 -66.00 28.81 19.94
CA PHE A 215 -66.55 30.16 19.74
C PHE A 215 -67.68 30.46 20.73
N THR A 216 -67.84 31.75 21.11
CA THR A 216 -68.76 32.18 22.11
C THR A 216 -69.86 33.09 21.55
N ARG A 217 -69.73 33.47 20.26
CA ARG A 217 -70.71 34.34 19.60
C ARG A 217 -71.98 33.55 19.20
N GLY A 218 -73.11 34.24 19.11
CA GLY A 218 -74.35 33.62 18.75
C GLY A 218 -74.79 32.56 19.75
N ARG A 219 -75.04 31.34 19.30
CA ARG A 219 -75.41 30.18 20.16
C ARG A 219 -74.19 29.62 20.96
N GLY A 220 -72.99 30.04 20.63
CA GLY A 220 -71.76 29.46 21.18
C GLY A 220 -71.62 27.99 20.84
N GLY A 221 -70.37 27.52 20.82
CA GLY A 221 -70.15 26.13 20.46
C GLY A 221 -68.69 25.87 19.99
N ILE A 222 -68.50 24.81 19.27
CA ILE A 222 -67.25 24.39 18.73
C ILE A 222 -67.44 24.03 17.25
N ALA A 223 -66.65 24.66 16.37
CA ALA A 223 -66.42 24.19 15.03
C ALA A 223 -65.28 23.13 15.05
N ALA A 224 -65.50 22.01 14.41
CA ALA A 224 -64.50 20.91 14.46
C ALA A 224 -64.47 20.12 13.14
N GLY A 225 -63.41 19.42 12.94
CA GLY A 225 -63.18 18.50 11.83
C GLY A 225 -62.30 17.33 12.22
N ASP A 226 -62.64 16.17 11.71
CA ASP A 226 -61.92 14.92 12.05
C ASP A 226 -60.94 14.51 10.96
N ILE A 227 -59.78 14.08 11.39
CA ILE A 227 -58.74 13.46 10.59
C ILE A 227 -58.65 11.99 10.98
N LEU A 228 -58.76 11.08 10.02
CA LEU A 228 -58.75 9.65 10.27
C LEU A 228 -57.31 9.17 10.60
N LEU A 229 -57.19 8.25 11.56
CA LEU A 229 -55.95 7.65 11.95
C LEU A 229 -55.28 6.88 10.79
N ASN A 230 -56.07 6.19 9.96
CA ASN A 230 -55.58 5.46 8.79
C ASN A 230 -54.86 6.37 7.79
N ASP A 231 -55.30 7.62 7.63
CA ASP A 231 -54.65 8.58 6.74
C ASP A 231 -53.29 9.05 7.33
N ALA A 232 -53.23 9.24 8.64
CA ALA A 232 -52.00 9.53 9.35
C ALA A 232 -51.00 8.35 9.27
N GLU A 233 -51.49 7.10 9.46
CA GLU A 233 -50.68 5.90 9.29
C GLU A 233 -50.12 5.76 7.87
N ALA A 234 -50.98 5.93 6.85
CA ALA A 234 -50.57 5.86 5.46
C ALA A 234 -49.50 6.91 5.13
N PHE A 235 -49.66 8.12 5.65
CA PHE A 235 -48.67 9.19 5.51
C PHE A 235 -47.37 8.85 6.19
N LEU A 236 -47.39 8.42 7.46
CA LEU A 236 -46.15 8.03 8.19
C LEU A 236 -45.46 6.84 7.54
N ARG A 237 -46.21 5.86 7.02
CA ARG A 237 -45.69 4.71 6.26
C ARG A 237 -45.01 5.10 4.96
N SER A 238 -45.47 6.18 4.33
CA SER A 238 -44.89 6.71 3.10
C SER A 238 -43.51 7.33 3.29
N GLN A 239 -43.13 7.64 4.53
CA GLN A 239 -41.80 8.19 4.87
C GLN A 239 -40.77 7.07 4.87
N LYS A 240 -40.01 6.94 3.76
CA LYS A 240 -38.99 5.90 3.60
C LYS A 240 -37.71 6.25 4.38
N LEU A 241 -37.42 5.46 5.40
CA LEU A 241 -36.25 5.58 6.28
C LEU A 241 -35.44 4.30 6.29
N GLY A 242 -34.86 3.91 5.14
CA GLY A 242 -34.24 2.60 5.02
C GLY A 242 -35.26 1.47 5.00
N GLN A 243 -34.93 0.31 5.56
CA GLN A 243 -35.81 -0.86 5.62
C GLN A 243 -36.60 -0.96 6.94
N SER A 244 -36.01 -0.54 8.06
CA SER A 244 -36.56 -0.68 9.41
C SER A 244 -36.76 0.65 10.16
N GLY A 245 -36.41 1.78 9.53
CA GLY A 245 -36.64 3.08 10.13
C GLY A 245 -38.11 3.43 10.21
N VAL A 246 -38.52 4.13 11.27
CA VAL A 246 -39.90 4.46 11.56
C VAL A 246 -40.06 5.93 11.97
N VAL A 247 -41.15 6.53 11.52
CA VAL A 247 -41.64 7.85 11.96
C VAL A 247 -42.94 7.65 12.70
N PHE A 248 -43.08 8.29 13.86
CA PHE A 248 -44.30 8.21 14.67
C PHE A 248 -44.54 9.50 15.48
N LEU A 249 -45.77 9.68 15.93
CA LEU A 249 -46.18 10.76 16.80
C LEU A 249 -46.43 10.23 18.21
N PHE A 250 -46.05 11.01 19.21
CA PHE A 250 -46.25 10.70 20.62
C PHE A 250 -46.57 11.97 21.42
N ASP A 251 -47.12 11.82 22.61
CA ASP A 251 -47.45 12.92 23.51
C ASP A 251 -46.36 13.15 24.57
N ASP A 252 -46.57 14.13 25.45
CA ASP A 252 -45.65 14.46 26.54
C ASP A 252 -45.49 13.34 27.58
N SER A 253 -46.45 12.41 27.68
CA SER A 253 -46.39 11.23 28.55
C SER A 253 -45.56 10.10 27.97
N GLY A 254 -45.16 10.21 26.71
CA GLY A 254 -44.47 9.13 25.97
C GLY A 254 -45.44 8.10 25.36
N THR A 255 -46.72 8.41 25.32
CA THR A 255 -47.76 7.54 24.69
C THR A 255 -47.73 7.74 23.20
N VAL A 256 -47.76 6.65 22.41
CA VAL A 256 -47.77 6.71 20.95
C VAL A 256 -49.18 7.11 20.47
N VAL A 257 -49.25 8.20 19.76
CA VAL A 257 -50.45 8.79 19.25
C VAL A 257 -50.72 8.35 17.80
N ALA A 258 -49.70 8.27 16.98
CA ALA A 258 -49.79 7.75 15.62
C ALA A 258 -48.50 6.99 15.25
N HIS A 259 -48.66 5.85 14.61
CA HIS A 259 -47.54 4.98 14.19
C HIS A 259 -47.94 4.26 12.88
N PRO A 260 -47.01 3.95 11.96
CA PRO A 260 -47.30 3.26 10.69
C PRO A 260 -48.03 1.91 10.83
N ARG A 261 -48.04 1.34 12.02
CA ARG A 261 -48.71 0.06 12.35
C ARG A 261 -49.63 0.20 13.54
N MET A 262 -50.18 1.40 13.78
CA MET A 262 -50.99 1.65 14.96
C MET A 262 -52.25 0.77 14.99
N SER A 263 -52.88 0.56 13.86
CA SER A 263 -54.09 -0.29 13.72
C SER A 263 -53.87 -1.74 14.16
N GLU A 264 -52.62 -2.26 14.17
CA GLU A 264 -52.30 -3.61 14.63
C GLU A 264 -52.35 -3.73 16.16
N PHE A 265 -52.17 -2.64 16.88
CA PHE A 265 -52.08 -2.59 18.34
C PHE A 265 -53.34 -2.11 19.05
N LEU A 266 -54.23 -1.46 18.29
CA LEU A 266 -55.47 -0.97 18.87
C LEU A 266 -56.49 -2.08 18.97
N SER A 267 -56.93 -2.39 20.19
CA SER A 267 -58.13 -3.19 20.41
C SER A 267 -59.35 -2.29 20.38
N THR A 268 -60.32 -2.58 19.49
CA THR A 268 -61.58 -1.85 19.42
C THR A 268 -62.41 -2.07 20.68
N GLN A 269 -62.41 -1.09 21.56
CA GLN A 269 -63.43 -0.93 22.59
C GLN A 269 -64.60 -0.12 22.01
N GLY A 270 -65.80 -0.29 22.54
CA GLY A 270 -67.03 0.37 22.00
C GLY A 270 -66.88 1.88 21.86
N ALA A 271 -67.77 2.49 21.06
CA ALA A 271 -67.82 3.92 20.85
C ALA A 271 -67.80 4.69 22.18
N ASN A 272 -66.97 5.73 22.27
CA ASN A 272 -66.70 6.57 23.44
C ASN A 272 -65.79 6.02 24.54
N ALA A 273 -65.21 4.81 24.39
CA ALA A 273 -64.17 4.36 25.32
C ALA A 273 -62.85 5.09 25.03
N PRO A 274 -62.08 5.49 26.02
CA PRO A 274 -60.69 5.90 25.81
C PRO A 274 -59.94 4.78 25.10
N LEU A 275 -59.18 5.09 24.08
CA LEU A 275 -58.31 4.13 23.45
C LEU A 275 -57.17 3.77 24.43
N ASP A 276 -56.92 2.49 24.59
CA ASP A 276 -55.71 2.00 25.28
C ASP A 276 -54.56 2.16 24.29
N LEU A 277 -53.94 3.34 24.30
CA LEU A 277 -52.83 3.66 23.42
C LEU A 277 -51.59 2.94 23.91
N PRO A 278 -50.84 2.24 23.03
CA PRO A 278 -49.67 1.50 23.43
C PRO A 278 -48.53 2.44 23.83
N PRO A 279 -47.78 2.11 24.91
CA PRO A 279 -46.55 2.84 25.25
C PRO A 279 -45.45 2.56 24.21
N LEU A 280 -44.49 3.46 24.13
CA LEU A 280 -43.38 3.45 23.18
C LEU A 280 -42.61 2.12 23.12
N ASP A 281 -42.36 1.52 24.26
CA ASP A 281 -41.59 0.26 24.40
C ASP A 281 -42.32 -0.95 23.75
N ARG A 282 -43.64 -0.89 23.66
CA ARG A 282 -44.45 -1.94 23.06
C ARG A 282 -44.51 -1.87 21.54
N MET A 283 -44.36 -0.68 20.98
CA MET A 283 -44.49 -0.45 19.53
C MET A 283 -43.14 -0.47 18.82
N LEU A 284 -42.11 -0.08 19.50
CA LEU A 284 -40.74 -0.05 18.98
C LEU A 284 -39.98 -1.27 19.51
N ASN A 285 -39.33 -2.01 18.63
CA ASN A 285 -38.42 -3.08 19.01
C ASN A 285 -37.11 -2.54 19.62
N VAL A 286 -37.10 -1.25 20.00
CA VAL A 286 -35.91 -0.52 20.45
C VAL A 286 -36.31 0.41 21.59
N ASP A 287 -35.58 0.35 22.71
CA ASP A 287 -35.78 1.26 23.83
C ASP A 287 -35.21 2.65 23.52
N ILE A 288 -36.11 3.60 23.33
CA ILE A 288 -35.75 5.01 23.11
C ILE A 288 -35.95 5.90 24.34
N SER A 289 -36.21 5.33 25.50
CA SER A 289 -36.44 6.07 26.75
C SER A 289 -35.27 7.02 27.07
N ARG A 290 -34.03 6.51 27.01
CA ARG A 290 -32.83 7.30 27.29
C ARG A 290 -32.63 8.49 26.35
N PRO A 291 -32.68 8.32 25.00
CA PRO A 291 -32.57 9.45 24.08
C PRO A 291 -33.73 10.43 24.22
N LEU A 292 -34.95 9.95 24.50
CA LEU A 292 -36.09 10.79 24.74
C LEU A 292 -35.91 11.65 26.00
N ASP A 293 -35.53 11.06 27.11
CA ASP A 293 -35.24 11.74 28.37
C ASP A 293 -34.12 12.77 28.22
N ALA A 294 -33.08 12.45 27.45
CA ALA A 294 -31.99 13.38 27.18
C ALA A 294 -32.48 14.62 26.42
N TRP A 295 -33.34 14.41 25.40
CA TRP A 295 -33.94 15.51 24.65
C TRP A 295 -34.88 16.35 25.51
N GLN A 296 -35.76 15.73 26.28
CA GLN A 296 -36.70 16.44 27.16
C GLN A 296 -35.99 17.31 28.22
N ARG A 297 -34.80 16.92 28.65
CA ARG A 297 -33.93 17.72 29.55
C ARG A 297 -33.11 18.81 28.84
N GLY A 298 -33.43 19.12 27.57
CA GLY A 298 -32.75 20.16 26.80
C GLY A 298 -31.50 19.70 26.05
N GLY A 299 -31.31 18.39 25.90
CA GLY A 299 -30.25 17.83 25.07
C GLY A 299 -30.50 18.03 23.57
N SER A 300 -29.56 17.56 22.74
CA SER A 300 -29.69 17.64 21.27
C SER A 300 -31.00 16.99 20.80
N PRO A 301 -31.70 17.60 19.86
CA PRO A 301 -32.89 16.98 19.24
C PRO A 301 -32.55 15.71 18.44
N GLN A 302 -31.29 15.45 18.21
CA GLN A 302 -30.78 14.25 17.53
C GLN A 302 -29.87 13.49 18.49
N GLN A 303 -30.16 12.21 18.69
CA GLN A 303 -29.46 11.33 19.60
C GLN A 303 -29.01 10.06 18.87
N ILE A 304 -27.79 9.61 19.17
CA ILE A 304 -27.28 8.30 18.74
C ILE A 304 -27.21 7.42 19.98
N PHE A 305 -27.70 6.21 19.90
CA PHE A 305 -27.76 5.29 21.01
C PHE A 305 -27.68 3.83 20.52
N ASP A 306 -27.24 2.93 21.40
CA ASP A 306 -27.20 1.50 21.13
C ASP A 306 -28.37 0.82 21.81
N ASP A 307 -28.96 -0.17 21.12
CA ASP A 307 -29.99 -1.03 21.70
C ASP A 307 -29.37 -2.10 22.65
N ALA A 308 -30.24 -2.91 23.25
CA ALA A 308 -29.83 -4.01 24.14
C ALA A 308 -28.97 -5.10 23.43
N HIS A 309 -28.97 -5.13 22.11
CA HIS A 309 -28.23 -6.06 21.28
C HIS A 309 -26.95 -5.46 20.70
N GLY A 310 -26.64 -4.21 21.02
CA GLY A 310 -25.45 -3.48 20.53
C GLY A 310 -25.62 -2.93 19.11
N ARG A 311 -26.84 -2.88 18.56
CA ARG A 311 -27.13 -2.24 17.28
C ARG A 311 -27.29 -0.73 17.50
N THR A 312 -26.59 0.08 16.72
CA THR A 312 -26.63 1.53 16.83
C THR A 312 -27.80 2.12 16.07
N TYR A 313 -28.54 2.97 16.75
CA TYR A 313 -29.69 3.71 16.20
C TYR A 313 -29.44 5.21 16.27
N VAL A 314 -30.18 5.93 15.42
CA VAL A 314 -30.33 7.38 15.52
C VAL A 314 -31.79 7.72 15.72
N ALA A 315 -32.06 8.61 16.69
CA ALA A 315 -33.37 9.18 16.91
C ALA A 315 -33.33 10.70 16.69
N ALA A 316 -34.34 11.26 16.05
CA ALA A 316 -34.56 12.69 15.95
C ALA A 316 -35.95 13.03 16.46
N PHE A 317 -36.06 14.06 17.33
CA PHE A 317 -37.29 14.47 17.96
C PHE A 317 -37.63 15.91 17.55
N ARG A 318 -38.94 16.16 17.26
CA ARG A 318 -39.41 17.49 16.90
C ARG A 318 -40.76 17.77 17.57
N PRO A 319 -41.00 18.97 18.10
CA PRO A 319 -42.34 19.36 18.57
C PRO A 319 -43.24 19.74 17.41
N ILE A 320 -44.53 19.39 17.48
CA ILE A 320 -45.57 19.85 16.55
C ILE A 320 -46.17 21.13 17.11
N LYS A 321 -45.95 22.24 16.43
CA LYS A 321 -46.28 23.60 16.95
C LYS A 321 -47.77 23.92 16.87
N SER A 322 -48.46 23.50 15.80
CA SER A 322 -49.88 23.78 15.58
C SER A 322 -50.81 22.97 16.47
N SER A 323 -50.31 21.91 17.14
CA SER A 323 -51.10 21.12 18.08
C SER A 323 -51.49 21.90 19.36
N GLY A 324 -50.93 23.08 19.57
CA GLY A 324 -51.14 23.89 20.77
C GLY A 324 -50.60 23.24 22.03
N SER A 325 -51.34 23.29 23.12
CA SER A 325 -50.93 22.71 24.41
C SER A 325 -51.02 21.17 24.46
N SER A 326 -51.36 20.47 23.39
CA SER A 326 -51.50 19.01 23.38
C SER A 326 -50.18 18.25 23.50
N GLY A 327 -49.02 18.94 23.47
CA GLY A 327 -47.71 18.33 23.64
C GLY A 327 -47.30 17.31 22.58
N LEU A 328 -47.94 17.35 21.42
CA LEU A 328 -47.70 16.39 20.34
C LEU A 328 -46.30 16.57 19.77
N ARG A 329 -45.58 15.45 19.63
CA ARG A 329 -44.17 15.39 19.20
C ARG A 329 -43.99 14.34 18.12
N LEU A 330 -43.05 14.58 17.22
CA LEU A 330 -42.66 13.64 16.20
C LEU A 330 -41.31 13.02 16.58
N ALA A 331 -41.20 11.72 16.41
CA ALA A 331 -39.93 10.99 16.46
C ALA A 331 -39.65 10.29 15.14
N VAL A 332 -38.39 10.33 14.74
CA VAL A 332 -37.82 9.57 13.65
C VAL A 332 -36.75 8.67 14.24
N VAL A 333 -36.89 7.35 14.09
CA VAL A 333 -35.92 6.37 14.62
C VAL A 333 -35.51 5.45 13.49
N ALA A 334 -34.21 5.31 13.28
CA ALA A 334 -33.69 4.42 12.24
C ALA A 334 -32.36 3.78 12.68
N PRO A 335 -32.11 2.51 12.32
CA PRO A 335 -30.84 1.88 12.56
C PRO A 335 -29.77 2.47 11.65
N LEU A 336 -28.61 2.78 12.25
CA LEU A 336 -27.53 3.46 11.55
C LEU A 336 -26.81 2.54 10.55
N ASP A 337 -26.81 1.23 10.80
CA ASP A 337 -26.18 0.22 9.95
C ASP A 337 -26.84 0.11 8.57
N GLU A 338 -28.12 0.42 8.43
CA GLU A 338 -28.80 0.41 7.13
C GLU A 338 -28.24 1.47 6.17
N PHE A 339 -27.70 2.56 6.70
CA PHE A 339 -27.02 3.58 5.91
C PHE A 339 -25.57 3.20 5.55
N PHE A 340 -25.00 2.17 6.22
CA PHE A 340 -23.67 1.67 5.95
C PHE A 340 -23.63 0.45 5.03
N ALA A 341 -24.76 -0.15 4.67
CA ALA A 341 -24.81 -1.37 3.87
C ALA A 341 -24.06 -1.23 2.52
N GLU A 342 -24.25 -0.12 1.81
CA GLU A 342 -23.53 0.18 0.56
C GLU A 342 -22.03 0.40 0.76
N ILE A 343 -21.62 0.88 1.95
CA ILE A 343 -20.22 1.09 2.29
C ILE A 343 -19.54 -0.23 2.62
N GLU A 344 -20.22 -1.16 3.24
CA GLU A 344 -19.68 -2.49 3.55
C GLU A 344 -19.34 -3.26 2.27
N GLU A 345 -20.16 -3.16 1.24
CA GLU A 345 -19.85 -3.71 -0.09
C GLU A 345 -18.65 -2.99 -0.74
N SER A 346 -18.63 -1.66 -0.65
CA SER A 346 -17.49 -0.85 -1.12
C SER A 346 -16.20 -1.17 -0.37
N ARG A 347 -16.26 -1.51 0.92
CA ARG A 347 -15.10 -1.92 1.73
C ARG A 347 -14.47 -3.20 1.20
N GLN A 348 -15.26 -4.21 0.88
CA GLN A 348 -14.75 -5.47 0.32
C GLN A 348 -14.02 -5.21 -1.01
N ASN A 349 -14.60 -4.39 -1.86
CA ASN A 349 -13.99 -4.00 -3.13
C ASN A 349 -12.67 -3.22 -2.94
N LEU A 350 -12.61 -2.30 -1.98
CA LEU A 350 -11.39 -1.56 -1.64
C LEU A 350 -10.30 -2.48 -1.09
N VAL A 351 -10.64 -3.43 -0.23
CA VAL A 351 -9.68 -4.43 0.29
C VAL A 351 -9.16 -5.32 -0.83
N LEU A 352 -10.04 -5.78 -1.73
CA LEU A 352 -9.65 -6.58 -2.90
C LEU A 352 -8.75 -5.80 -3.86
N LEU A 353 -9.06 -4.53 -4.12
CA LEU A 353 -8.21 -3.64 -4.93
C LEU A 353 -6.85 -3.40 -4.28
N ALA A 354 -6.81 -3.17 -2.97
CA ALA A 354 -5.55 -3.00 -2.23
C ALA A 354 -4.71 -4.27 -2.25
N LEU A 355 -5.32 -5.44 -2.06
CA LEU A 355 -4.67 -6.74 -2.17
C LEU A 355 -4.15 -6.99 -3.59
N GLY A 356 -4.96 -6.69 -4.60
CA GLY A 356 -4.58 -6.75 -6.01
C GLY A 356 -3.37 -5.86 -6.32
N PHE A 357 -3.35 -4.63 -5.81
CA PHE A 357 -2.24 -3.70 -5.96
C PHE A 357 -0.96 -4.23 -5.30
N VAL A 358 -1.06 -4.76 -4.06
CA VAL A 358 0.08 -5.38 -3.37
C VAL A 358 0.61 -6.57 -4.16
N LEU A 359 -0.27 -7.48 -4.60
CA LEU A 359 0.12 -8.65 -5.41
C LEU A 359 0.77 -8.23 -6.74
N ALA A 360 0.24 -7.22 -7.42
CA ALA A 360 0.80 -6.71 -8.67
C ALA A 360 2.17 -6.00 -8.46
N SER A 361 2.41 -5.42 -7.29
CA SER A 361 3.68 -4.76 -6.97
C SER A 361 4.82 -5.76 -6.67
N LEU A 362 4.52 -6.97 -6.18
CA LEU A 362 5.53 -7.97 -5.80
C LEU A 362 6.49 -8.35 -6.96
N PRO A 363 6.04 -8.68 -8.17
CA PRO A 363 6.94 -8.98 -9.28
C PRO A 363 7.79 -7.79 -9.70
N VAL A 364 7.26 -6.57 -9.61
CA VAL A 364 8.00 -5.34 -9.91
C VAL A 364 9.12 -5.11 -8.88
N ILE A 365 8.78 -5.23 -7.60
CA ILE A 365 9.76 -5.12 -6.49
C ILE A 365 10.82 -6.22 -6.62
N GLY A 366 10.40 -7.46 -6.89
CA GLY A 366 11.30 -8.58 -7.10
C GLY A 366 12.23 -8.35 -8.30
N GLY A 367 11.71 -7.86 -9.41
CA GLY A 367 12.47 -7.51 -10.61
C GLY A 367 13.53 -6.43 -10.36
N ILE A 368 13.15 -5.35 -9.70
CA ILE A 368 14.07 -4.28 -9.30
C ILE A 368 15.15 -4.82 -8.35
N GLY A 369 14.76 -5.62 -7.35
CA GLY A 369 15.69 -6.24 -6.41
C GLY A 369 16.69 -7.18 -7.09
N LEU A 370 16.26 -7.95 -8.09
CA LEU A 370 17.11 -8.82 -8.89
C LEU A 370 18.10 -8.02 -9.75
N LEU A 371 17.65 -6.97 -10.42
CA LEU A 371 18.50 -6.10 -11.25
C LEU A 371 19.61 -5.46 -10.41
N LEU A 372 19.25 -4.85 -9.28
CA LEU A 372 20.19 -4.23 -8.34
C LEU A 372 21.18 -5.26 -7.78
N SER A 373 20.69 -6.42 -7.34
CA SER A 373 21.51 -7.46 -6.76
C SER A 373 22.51 -8.04 -7.76
N ARG A 374 22.10 -8.20 -9.03
CA ARG A 374 23.00 -8.69 -10.11
C ARG A 374 24.15 -7.73 -10.34
N SER A 375 23.87 -6.43 -10.46
CA SER A 375 24.89 -5.41 -10.67
C SER A 375 25.88 -5.34 -9.51
N MET A 376 25.39 -5.35 -8.27
CA MET A 376 26.23 -5.32 -7.07
C MET A 376 27.09 -6.59 -6.90
N LYS A 377 26.53 -7.77 -7.19
CA LYS A 377 27.30 -9.03 -7.17
C LYS A 377 28.37 -9.05 -8.25
N ALA A 378 28.10 -8.52 -9.43
CA ALA A 378 29.07 -8.42 -10.52
C ALA A 378 30.23 -7.49 -10.15
N LEU A 379 29.93 -6.33 -9.53
CA LEU A 379 30.94 -5.41 -9.02
C LEU A 379 31.80 -6.03 -7.92
N ALA A 380 31.18 -6.71 -6.95
CA ALA A 380 31.90 -7.38 -5.88
C ALA A 380 32.83 -8.47 -6.41
N ALA A 381 32.36 -9.27 -7.38
CA ALA A 381 33.17 -10.30 -8.01
C ALA A 381 34.36 -9.72 -8.81
N GLU A 382 34.13 -8.60 -9.53
CA GLU A 382 35.21 -7.94 -10.27
C GLU A 382 36.26 -7.31 -9.34
N THR A 383 35.82 -6.72 -8.23
CA THR A 383 36.71 -6.19 -7.18
C THR A 383 37.55 -7.31 -6.55
N ASP A 384 36.94 -8.48 -6.26
CA ASP A 384 37.68 -9.63 -5.72
C ASP A 384 38.73 -10.16 -6.72
N ARG A 385 38.42 -10.16 -8.03
CA ARG A 385 39.38 -10.51 -9.08
C ARG A 385 40.54 -9.52 -9.15
N ILE A 386 40.27 -8.23 -9.04
CA ILE A 386 41.30 -7.18 -9.02
C ILE A 386 42.24 -7.38 -7.80
N GLN A 387 41.68 -7.66 -6.62
CA GLN A 387 42.44 -7.93 -5.41
C GLN A 387 43.39 -9.14 -5.56
N ARG A 388 42.95 -10.17 -6.30
CA ARG A 388 43.77 -11.35 -6.57
C ARG A 388 44.74 -11.20 -7.74
N PHE A 389 44.82 -10.01 -8.35
CA PHE A 389 45.62 -9.76 -9.56
C PHE A 389 45.27 -10.70 -10.74
N ASP A 390 44.01 -11.21 -10.76
CA ASP A 390 43.50 -11.96 -11.89
C ASP A 390 42.93 -10.99 -12.92
N THR A 391 43.83 -10.36 -13.68
CA THR A 391 43.48 -9.35 -14.68
C THR A 391 43.46 -9.88 -16.12
N ASN A 392 43.81 -11.16 -16.35
CA ASN A 392 43.99 -11.75 -17.69
C ASN A 392 42.70 -12.16 -18.40
N GLY A 393 41.55 -12.26 -17.66
CA GLY A 393 40.27 -12.58 -18.26
C GLY A 393 39.57 -11.36 -18.90
N PRO A 394 38.50 -11.56 -19.70
CA PRO A 394 37.75 -10.46 -20.27
C PRO A 394 37.17 -9.56 -19.19
N ALA A 395 37.19 -8.25 -19.41
CA ALA A 395 36.55 -7.29 -18.50
C ALA A 395 35.04 -7.53 -18.50
N ARG A 396 34.45 -7.67 -17.32
CA ARG A 396 33.00 -7.64 -17.19
C ARG A 396 32.57 -6.19 -17.12
N ASP A 397 32.01 -5.70 -18.22
CA ASP A 397 31.39 -4.37 -18.26
C ASP A 397 30.09 -4.40 -17.43
N VAL A 398 30.14 -3.86 -16.23
CA VAL A 398 28.98 -3.82 -15.33
C VAL A 398 28.20 -2.58 -15.65
N ARG A 399 27.16 -2.72 -16.49
CA ARG A 399 26.22 -1.66 -16.79
C ARG A 399 25.01 -1.70 -15.86
N SER A 400 24.54 -0.54 -15.45
CA SER A 400 23.35 -0.40 -14.60
C SER A 400 22.49 0.76 -15.09
N ILE A 401 21.16 0.63 -14.90
CA ILE A 401 20.21 1.73 -15.13
C ILE A 401 20.41 2.83 -14.06
N ILE A 402 20.98 2.46 -12.90
CA ILE A 402 21.24 3.40 -11.82
C ILE A 402 22.62 4.02 -12.06
N ARG A 403 22.64 5.33 -12.21
CA ARG A 403 23.82 6.13 -12.56
C ARG A 403 24.99 5.88 -11.60
N GLU A 404 24.71 5.85 -10.29
CA GLU A 404 25.73 5.65 -9.25
C GLU A 404 26.39 4.27 -9.35
N ILE A 405 25.64 3.25 -9.73
CA ILE A 405 26.16 1.90 -9.93
C ILE A 405 26.95 1.81 -11.24
N ASP A 406 26.51 2.49 -12.27
CA ASP A 406 27.21 2.58 -13.57
C ASP A 406 28.54 3.33 -13.42
N ASP A 407 28.52 4.46 -12.70
CA ASP A 407 29.73 5.23 -12.38
C ASP A 407 30.74 4.41 -11.56
N LEU A 408 30.23 3.64 -10.58
CA LEU A 408 31.07 2.71 -9.81
C LEU A 408 31.64 1.60 -10.71
N GLY A 409 30.86 1.07 -11.63
CA GLY A 409 31.31 0.09 -12.62
C GLY A 409 32.46 0.62 -13.48
N ARG A 410 32.33 1.84 -13.98
CA ARG A 410 33.40 2.53 -14.73
C ARG A 410 34.67 2.73 -13.89
N SER A 411 34.50 3.14 -12.65
CA SER A 411 35.63 3.33 -11.72
C SER A 411 36.37 2.03 -11.45
N VAL A 412 35.65 0.92 -11.23
CA VAL A 412 36.27 -0.42 -11.05
C VAL A 412 36.97 -0.89 -12.33
N SER A 413 36.37 -0.63 -13.50
CA SER A 413 37.02 -0.95 -14.80
C SER A 413 38.28 -0.14 -15.02
N THR A 414 38.27 1.14 -14.67
CA THR A 414 39.47 2.00 -14.72
C THR A 414 40.55 1.47 -13.77
N MET A 415 40.18 1.16 -12.53
CA MET A 415 41.09 0.57 -11.53
C MET A 415 41.72 -0.72 -12.03
N ARG A 416 40.93 -1.61 -12.65
CA ARG A 416 41.45 -2.84 -13.27
C ARG A 416 42.51 -2.53 -14.33
N THR A 417 42.24 -1.55 -15.21
CA THR A 417 43.19 -1.16 -16.27
C THR A 417 44.48 -0.65 -15.67
N VAL A 418 44.42 0.18 -14.65
CA VAL A 418 45.56 0.69 -13.91
C VAL A 418 46.36 -0.47 -13.29
N VAL A 419 45.70 -1.36 -12.54
CA VAL A 419 46.34 -2.51 -11.90
C VAL A 419 46.99 -3.45 -12.93
N ARG A 420 46.32 -3.70 -14.06
CA ARG A 420 46.88 -4.52 -15.15
C ARG A 420 48.15 -3.89 -15.76
N THR A 421 48.14 -2.58 -15.96
CA THR A 421 49.29 -1.85 -16.49
C THR A 421 50.43 -1.90 -15.50
N PHE A 422 50.19 -1.68 -14.20
CA PHE A 422 51.22 -1.76 -13.18
C PHE A 422 51.76 -3.18 -12.99
N ALA A 423 50.93 -4.21 -13.15
CA ALA A 423 51.35 -5.61 -13.04
C ALA A 423 52.37 -6.03 -14.11
N ALA A 424 52.49 -5.26 -15.21
CA ALA A 424 53.54 -5.48 -16.21
C ALA A 424 54.91 -4.96 -15.78
N PHE A 425 54.99 -4.08 -14.78
CA PHE A 425 56.24 -3.47 -14.30
C PHE A 425 56.74 -4.04 -12.98
N VAL A 426 55.94 -4.83 -12.27
CA VAL A 426 56.31 -5.40 -10.96
C VAL A 426 56.14 -6.92 -11.00
N PRO A 427 57.09 -7.70 -10.49
CA PRO A 427 56.97 -9.15 -10.46
C PRO A 427 55.69 -9.60 -9.77
N LYS A 428 54.84 -10.36 -10.48
CA LYS A 428 53.49 -10.79 -10.02
C LYS A 428 53.55 -11.49 -8.66
N ARG A 429 54.54 -12.32 -8.42
CA ARG A 429 54.76 -13.03 -7.14
C ARG A 429 54.99 -12.06 -5.96
N LEU A 430 55.71 -10.98 -6.18
CA LEU A 430 55.96 -9.97 -5.16
C LEU A 430 54.68 -9.26 -4.75
N VAL A 431 53.86 -8.89 -5.73
CA VAL A 431 52.59 -8.22 -5.46
C VAL A 431 51.60 -9.15 -4.74
N GLN A 432 51.52 -10.40 -5.14
CA GLN A 432 50.68 -11.40 -4.46
C GLN A 432 51.11 -11.59 -2.99
N GLN A 433 52.38 -11.62 -2.71
CA GLN A 433 52.90 -11.73 -1.34
C GLN A 433 52.55 -10.49 -0.51
N LEU A 434 52.75 -9.30 -1.05
CA LEU A 434 52.38 -8.04 -0.37
C LEU A 434 50.89 -7.94 -0.04
N VAL A 435 50.04 -8.38 -0.96
CA VAL A 435 48.57 -8.41 -0.72
C VAL A 435 48.23 -9.45 0.35
N ALA A 436 48.89 -10.61 0.35
CA ALA A 436 48.62 -11.67 1.32
C ALA A 436 49.10 -11.32 2.74
N THR A 437 50.21 -10.60 2.89
CA THR A 437 50.77 -10.20 4.20
C THR A 437 50.18 -8.88 4.70
N GLY A 438 49.67 -8.04 3.80
CA GLY A 438 49.16 -6.70 4.15
C GLY A 438 50.27 -5.70 4.49
N ASP A 439 51.53 -6.09 4.31
CA ASP A 439 52.69 -5.23 4.62
C ASP A 439 52.97 -4.23 3.49
N ALA A 440 53.18 -3.00 3.85
CA ALA A 440 53.62 -1.99 2.89
C ALA A 440 55.08 -2.27 2.49
N LEU A 441 55.41 -2.02 1.21
CA LEU A 441 56.77 -2.03 0.72
C LEU A 441 57.64 -1.11 1.59
N ARG A 442 58.55 -1.74 2.40
CA ARG A 442 59.55 -1.00 3.18
C ARG A 442 60.89 -1.16 2.53
N LEU A 443 61.70 -0.10 2.53
CA LEU A 443 63.11 -0.19 2.15
C LEU A 443 63.85 -1.14 3.11
N GLY A 444 64.61 -2.08 2.55
CA GLY A 444 65.37 -3.06 3.31
C GLY A 444 65.43 -4.39 2.59
N GLY A 445 66.31 -5.24 3.06
CA GLY A 445 66.55 -6.57 2.49
C GLY A 445 66.96 -7.58 3.55
N SER A 446 66.87 -8.85 3.20
CA SER A 446 67.34 -9.98 4.00
C SER A 446 68.41 -10.75 3.28
N ARG A 447 69.38 -11.31 4.03
CA ARG A 447 70.35 -12.22 3.47
C ARG A 447 69.72 -13.57 3.17
N ARG A 448 69.89 -14.00 1.92
CA ARG A 448 69.44 -15.30 1.44
C ARG A 448 70.43 -15.94 0.50
N VAL A 449 70.49 -17.24 0.49
CA VAL A 449 71.16 -17.98 -0.57
C VAL A 449 70.24 -18.02 -1.78
N VAL A 450 70.65 -17.45 -2.89
CA VAL A 450 69.82 -17.37 -4.12
C VAL A 450 70.67 -17.93 -5.29
N THR A 451 69.96 -18.46 -6.31
CA THR A 451 70.60 -18.76 -7.60
C THR A 451 70.28 -17.63 -8.56
N ILE A 452 71.27 -17.17 -9.25
CA ILE A 452 71.20 -16.00 -10.13
C ILE A 452 71.58 -16.44 -11.54
N LEU A 453 70.79 -16.03 -12.51
CA LEU A 453 71.02 -16.22 -13.94
C LEU A 453 71.23 -14.86 -14.60
N PHE A 454 72.29 -14.73 -15.39
CA PHE A 454 72.40 -13.69 -16.40
C PHE A 454 72.41 -14.31 -17.77
N THR A 455 71.67 -13.65 -18.71
CA THR A 455 71.74 -14.01 -20.14
C THR A 455 72.13 -12.79 -20.95
N ASP A 456 72.78 -12.98 -22.08
CA ASP A 456 73.14 -11.92 -23.01
C ASP A 456 73.12 -12.44 -24.46
N ILE A 457 72.81 -11.59 -25.45
CA ILE A 457 72.81 -11.96 -26.86
C ILE A 457 74.20 -11.69 -27.44
N ALA A 458 74.81 -12.73 -27.94
CA ALA A 458 76.17 -12.63 -28.54
C ALA A 458 76.16 -11.69 -29.77
N GLY A 459 76.94 -10.58 -29.66
CA GLY A 459 77.11 -9.62 -30.74
C GLY A 459 75.89 -8.75 -31.00
N PHE A 460 75.00 -8.54 -30.00
CA PHE A 460 73.76 -7.74 -30.12
C PHE A 460 74.03 -6.33 -30.67
N THR A 461 75.08 -5.64 -30.21
CA THR A 461 75.45 -4.31 -30.72
C THR A 461 75.66 -4.30 -32.24
N HIS A 462 76.35 -5.34 -32.78
CA HIS A 462 76.54 -5.43 -34.22
C HIS A 462 75.28 -5.72 -35.00
N ILE A 463 74.31 -6.46 -34.39
CA ILE A 463 73.03 -6.75 -34.99
C ILE A 463 72.20 -5.45 -35.04
N THR A 464 72.18 -4.68 -33.96
CA THR A 464 71.38 -3.43 -33.83
C THR A 464 71.89 -2.29 -34.72
N GLU A 465 73.21 -2.24 -35.00
CA GLU A 465 73.82 -1.25 -35.91
C GLU A 465 73.34 -1.44 -37.37
N LYS A 466 72.95 -2.65 -37.75
CA LYS A 466 72.64 -2.99 -39.14
C LYS A 466 71.15 -3.21 -39.42
N ALA A 467 70.36 -3.46 -38.39
CA ALA A 467 68.90 -3.77 -38.53
C ALA A 467 68.04 -2.54 -38.30
N ASP A 468 66.80 -2.60 -38.79
CA ASP A 468 65.78 -1.58 -38.52
C ASP A 468 65.45 -1.55 -37.03
N PRO A 469 65.46 -0.36 -36.39
CA PRO A 469 65.18 -0.21 -34.95
C PRO A 469 63.85 -0.76 -34.49
N GLU A 470 62.77 -0.64 -35.30
CA GLU A 470 61.45 -1.19 -34.96
C GLU A 470 61.44 -2.71 -35.00
N GLN A 471 62.12 -3.29 -35.99
CA GLN A 471 62.33 -4.75 -36.08
C GLN A 471 63.13 -5.27 -34.90
N VAL A 472 64.25 -4.62 -34.53
CA VAL A 472 65.06 -4.99 -33.37
C VAL A 472 64.23 -4.98 -32.10
N MET A 473 63.39 -3.92 -31.91
CA MET A 473 62.53 -3.83 -30.73
C MET A 473 61.50 -4.97 -30.68
N LEU A 474 60.87 -5.32 -31.78
CA LEU A 474 59.87 -6.37 -31.88
C LEU A 474 60.54 -7.75 -31.65
N GLN A 475 61.68 -8.03 -32.32
CA GLN A 475 62.44 -9.27 -32.19
C GLN A 475 62.93 -9.47 -30.76
N THR A 476 63.53 -8.41 -30.16
CA THR A 476 63.99 -8.45 -28.78
C THR A 476 62.87 -8.64 -27.78
N SER A 477 61.70 -7.99 -28.00
CA SER A 477 60.52 -8.20 -27.16
C SER A 477 59.99 -9.64 -27.21
N ARG A 478 59.98 -10.29 -28.39
CA ARG A 478 59.59 -11.71 -28.53
C ARG A 478 60.62 -12.63 -27.82
N TYR A 479 61.90 -12.33 -27.97
CA TYR A 479 62.98 -13.07 -27.29
C TYR A 479 62.88 -12.96 -25.76
N LEU A 480 62.77 -11.73 -25.22
CA LEU A 480 62.65 -11.49 -23.79
C LEU A 480 61.38 -12.14 -23.23
N ALA A 481 60.28 -12.12 -23.97
CA ALA A 481 59.02 -12.76 -23.56
C ALA A 481 59.16 -14.29 -23.49
N ALA A 482 59.78 -14.92 -24.49
CA ALA A 482 60.01 -16.36 -24.52
C ALA A 482 60.89 -16.82 -23.34
N LEU A 483 62.03 -16.16 -23.11
CA LEU A 483 62.90 -16.50 -21.99
C LEU A 483 62.24 -16.27 -20.63
N SER A 484 61.54 -15.15 -20.50
CA SER A 484 60.81 -14.84 -19.24
C SER A 484 59.74 -15.89 -18.92
N ALA A 485 59.01 -16.38 -19.93
CA ALA A 485 57.99 -17.41 -19.75
C ALA A 485 58.64 -18.71 -19.21
N VAL A 486 59.73 -19.16 -19.82
CA VAL A 486 60.48 -20.36 -19.40
C VAL A 486 61.05 -20.20 -17.99
N ILE A 487 61.66 -19.05 -17.68
CA ILE A 487 62.19 -18.75 -16.37
C ILE A 487 61.11 -18.84 -15.29
N MET A 488 59.94 -18.23 -15.55
CA MET A 488 58.82 -18.24 -14.61
C MET A 488 58.19 -19.63 -14.45
N GLU A 489 58.11 -20.43 -15.53
CA GLU A 489 57.61 -21.80 -15.49
C GLU A 489 58.46 -22.68 -14.57
N HIS A 490 59.79 -22.46 -14.58
CA HIS A 490 60.75 -23.16 -13.72
C HIS A 490 60.94 -22.46 -12.34
N GLY A 491 59.96 -21.68 -11.90
CA GLY A 491 59.95 -21.07 -10.57
C GLY A 491 60.88 -19.86 -10.38
N GLY A 492 61.52 -19.37 -11.43
CA GLY A 492 62.39 -18.19 -11.40
C GLY A 492 61.58 -16.90 -11.35
N THR A 493 62.21 -15.85 -10.83
CA THR A 493 61.69 -14.48 -10.85
C THR A 493 62.61 -13.63 -11.75
N VAL A 494 62.03 -13.06 -12.82
CA VAL A 494 62.78 -12.08 -13.64
C VAL A 494 62.91 -10.82 -12.81
N ASP A 495 64.14 -10.43 -12.48
CA ASP A 495 64.43 -9.21 -11.74
C ASP A 495 64.31 -7.97 -12.65
N LYS A 496 65.07 -7.96 -13.74
CA LYS A 496 65.12 -6.87 -14.71
C LYS A 496 65.68 -7.30 -16.06
N PHE A 497 65.43 -6.48 -17.03
CA PHE A 497 66.12 -6.51 -18.32
C PHE A 497 67.23 -5.43 -18.30
N VAL A 498 68.42 -5.77 -18.79
CA VAL A 498 69.52 -4.84 -18.93
C VAL A 498 69.92 -4.83 -20.41
N GLY A 499 69.27 -3.98 -21.19
CA GLY A 499 69.33 -4.04 -22.65
C GLY A 499 68.70 -5.32 -23.20
N ASP A 500 69.49 -6.16 -23.84
CA ASP A 500 69.14 -7.49 -24.35
C ASP A 500 69.33 -8.62 -23.33
N ALA A 501 69.93 -8.31 -22.17
CA ALA A 501 70.21 -9.25 -21.10
C ALA A 501 68.99 -9.45 -20.18
N VAL A 502 68.77 -10.69 -19.73
CA VAL A 502 67.83 -11.04 -18.68
C VAL A 502 68.54 -11.37 -17.40
N MET A 503 68.17 -10.72 -16.30
CA MET A 503 68.61 -11.11 -14.97
C MET A 503 67.44 -11.79 -14.26
N ALA A 504 67.67 -13.01 -13.77
CA ALA A 504 66.62 -13.77 -13.07
C ALA A 504 67.20 -14.40 -11.79
N ILE A 505 66.30 -14.60 -10.82
CA ILE A 505 66.64 -15.13 -9.50
C ILE A 505 65.74 -16.26 -9.07
N TRP A 506 66.17 -17.22 -8.31
CA TRP A 506 65.46 -18.28 -7.65
C TRP A 506 65.64 -18.21 -6.14
N ASN A 507 64.75 -18.75 -5.36
CA ASN A 507 64.69 -18.69 -3.91
C ASN A 507 64.40 -17.28 -3.38
N ALA A 508 63.76 -16.42 -4.23
CA ALA A 508 63.27 -15.11 -3.86
C ALA A 508 62.19 -14.62 -4.91
N PRO A 509 61.14 -13.94 -4.50
CA PRO A 509 60.74 -13.58 -3.14
C PRO A 509 60.21 -14.78 -2.33
N ALA A 510 59.74 -15.84 -2.98
CA ALA A 510 59.29 -17.08 -2.34
C ALA A 510 60.44 -18.05 -2.10
N ASP A 511 60.38 -18.82 -1.04
CA ASP A 511 61.32 -19.88 -0.76
C ASP A 511 61.20 -21.01 -1.78
N ASP A 512 62.32 -21.49 -2.29
CA ASP A 512 62.45 -22.60 -3.23
C ASP A 512 63.58 -23.49 -2.83
N PRO A 513 63.36 -24.63 -2.18
CA PRO A 513 64.41 -25.56 -1.76
C PRO A 513 65.19 -26.13 -2.93
N ASP A 514 64.63 -26.28 -4.10
CA ASP A 514 65.22 -26.80 -5.32
C ASP A 514 65.73 -25.69 -6.25
N HIS A 515 65.91 -24.49 -5.78
CA HIS A 515 66.28 -23.30 -6.55
C HIS A 515 67.43 -23.47 -7.50
N VAL A 516 68.46 -24.24 -7.11
CA VAL A 516 69.65 -24.49 -7.95
C VAL A 516 69.33 -25.42 -9.12
N ALA A 517 68.51 -26.46 -8.85
CA ALA A 517 68.11 -27.42 -9.88
C ALA A 517 67.12 -26.77 -10.86
N ASN A 518 66.19 -25.99 -10.32
CA ASN A 518 65.21 -25.25 -11.12
C ASN A 518 65.88 -24.21 -12.02
N ALA A 519 66.92 -23.54 -11.56
CA ALA A 519 67.70 -22.59 -12.35
C ALA A 519 68.51 -23.28 -13.47
N CYS A 520 69.09 -24.45 -13.21
CA CYS A 520 69.79 -25.24 -14.22
C CYS A 520 68.78 -25.75 -15.30
N ALA A 521 67.61 -26.26 -14.88
CA ALA A 521 66.59 -26.72 -15.80
C ALA A 521 66.07 -25.54 -16.65
N ALA A 522 65.86 -24.37 -16.03
CA ALA A 522 65.46 -23.16 -16.73
C ALA A 522 66.48 -22.71 -17.78
N ALA A 523 67.72 -22.74 -17.45
CA ALA A 523 68.79 -22.36 -18.41
C ALA A 523 68.85 -23.30 -19.63
N LEU A 524 68.71 -24.62 -19.42
CA LEU A 524 68.63 -25.59 -20.50
C LEU A 524 67.34 -25.37 -21.34
N ALA A 525 66.22 -25.22 -20.70
CA ALA A 525 64.93 -24.94 -21.38
C ALA A 525 64.94 -23.61 -22.13
N CYS A 526 65.55 -22.55 -21.58
CA CYS A 526 65.74 -21.26 -22.27
C CYS A 526 66.61 -21.42 -23.54
N ARG A 527 67.65 -22.26 -23.49
CA ARG A 527 68.47 -22.55 -24.65
C ARG A 527 67.63 -23.20 -25.77
N GLU A 528 66.82 -24.19 -25.43
CA GLU A 528 65.95 -24.87 -26.43
C GLU A 528 64.85 -23.93 -26.96
N ALA A 529 64.21 -23.15 -26.07
CA ALA A 529 63.23 -22.16 -26.49
C ALA A 529 63.79 -21.10 -27.43
N ASN A 530 65.06 -20.68 -27.14
CA ASN A 530 65.77 -19.73 -27.99
C ASN A 530 66.10 -20.33 -29.36
N ARG A 531 66.50 -21.61 -29.41
CA ARG A 531 66.75 -22.33 -30.69
C ARG A 531 65.47 -22.39 -31.53
N ALA A 532 64.32 -22.77 -30.95
CA ALA A 532 63.04 -22.80 -31.63
C ALA A 532 62.66 -21.42 -32.15
N LEU A 533 62.84 -20.36 -31.31
CA LEU A 533 62.54 -19.00 -31.70
C LEU A 533 63.45 -18.49 -32.84
N ASN A 534 64.68 -18.89 -32.87
CA ASN A 534 65.64 -18.54 -33.94
C ASN A 534 65.25 -19.20 -35.29
N GLU A 535 64.63 -20.39 -35.31
CA GLU A 535 64.06 -20.99 -36.51
C GLU A 535 62.90 -20.18 -37.05
N GLU A 536 62.10 -19.56 -36.17
CA GLU A 536 61.05 -18.62 -36.58
C GLU A 536 61.64 -17.32 -37.14
N PHE A 537 62.65 -16.76 -36.48
CA PHE A 537 63.31 -15.52 -36.91
C PHE A 537 63.99 -15.70 -38.27
N GLU A 538 64.62 -16.84 -38.51
CA GLU A 538 65.20 -17.15 -39.81
C GLU A 538 64.18 -17.23 -40.93
N LYS A 539 63.01 -17.84 -40.69
CA LYS A 539 61.88 -17.85 -41.63
C LYS A 539 61.35 -16.48 -41.95
N GLU A 540 61.41 -15.55 -40.97
CA GLU A 540 61.02 -14.17 -41.14
C GLU A 540 62.15 -13.29 -41.74
N GLY A 541 63.34 -13.86 -41.99
CA GLY A 541 64.50 -13.16 -42.55
C GLY A 541 65.25 -12.35 -41.50
N TRP A 542 65.07 -12.62 -40.22
CA TRP A 542 65.72 -11.91 -39.13
C TRP A 542 66.99 -12.63 -38.65
N PRO A 543 67.98 -11.90 -38.08
CA PRO A 543 69.15 -12.53 -37.59
C PRO A 543 68.86 -13.39 -36.35
N ALA A 544 69.58 -14.56 -36.24
CA ALA A 544 69.43 -15.42 -35.10
C ALA A 544 70.13 -14.79 -33.84
N TYR A 545 69.42 -14.89 -32.72
CA TYR A 545 69.96 -14.44 -31.41
C TYR A 545 70.62 -15.59 -30.66
N ARG A 546 71.95 -15.64 -30.71
CA ARG A 546 72.72 -16.61 -29.96
C ARG A 546 72.86 -16.12 -28.52
N THR A 547 72.31 -16.86 -27.55
CA THR A 547 72.31 -16.46 -26.16
C THR A 547 73.37 -17.18 -25.35
N ARG A 548 74.00 -16.44 -24.49
CA ARG A 548 74.96 -16.94 -23.48
C ARG A 548 74.33 -16.87 -22.11
N TYR A 549 74.63 -17.83 -21.24
CA TYR A 549 74.03 -17.94 -19.92
C TYR A 549 75.11 -18.08 -18.86
N GLY A 550 75.02 -17.35 -17.76
CA GLY A 550 75.91 -17.44 -16.59
C GLY A 550 75.10 -17.67 -15.32
N LEU A 551 75.32 -18.79 -14.61
CA LEU A 551 74.62 -19.12 -13.38
C LEU A 551 75.58 -19.19 -12.20
N HIS A 552 75.20 -18.65 -11.08
CA HIS A 552 75.87 -18.79 -9.80
C HIS A 552 74.85 -18.90 -8.65
N THR A 553 75.17 -19.67 -7.63
CA THR A 553 74.46 -19.74 -6.37
C THR A 553 75.27 -19.24 -5.23
N GLY A 554 74.70 -18.42 -4.37
CA GLY A 554 75.46 -17.86 -3.22
C GLY A 554 74.62 -16.90 -2.39
N GLU A 555 75.23 -16.46 -1.27
CA GLU A 555 74.56 -15.51 -0.36
C GLU A 555 74.51 -14.12 -1.01
N ALA A 556 73.33 -13.54 -0.98
CA ALA A 556 73.07 -12.19 -1.44
C ALA A 556 72.03 -11.50 -0.55
N VAL A 557 71.91 -10.20 -0.64
CA VAL A 557 70.85 -9.42 0.02
C VAL A 557 69.71 -9.21 -0.98
N VAL A 558 68.55 -9.74 -0.66
CA VAL A 558 67.37 -9.64 -1.48
C VAL A 558 66.34 -8.72 -0.80
N GLY A 559 65.81 -7.75 -1.49
CA GLY A 559 64.85 -6.83 -0.91
C GLY A 559 64.54 -5.62 -1.77
N THR A 560 63.83 -4.65 -1.18
CA THR A 560 63.44 -3.42 -1.84
C THR A 560 64.46 -2.32 -1.61
N ILE A 561 65.05 -1.80 -2.68
CA ILE A 561 65.98 -0.67 -2.69
C ILE A 561 65.45 0.47 -3.54
N GLY A 562 65.92 1.69 -3.25
CA GLY A 562 65.52 2.88 -4.04
C GLY A 562 65.22 4.08 -3.18
N SER A 563 64.48 5.00 -3.76
CA SER A 563 63.94 6.20 -3.10
C SER A 563 62.44 6.04 -2.82
N ALA A 564 61.82 7.02 -2.13
CA ALA A 564 60.41 7.07 -1.89
C ALA A 564 59.57 7.06 -3.20
N ASP A 565 60.11 7.65 -4.28
CA ASP A 565 59.40 7.77 -5.56
C ASP A 565 59.69 6.62 -6.54
N ARG A 566 60.76 5.85 -6.30
CA ARG A 566 61.18 4.74 -7.20
C ARG A 566 61.84 3.63 -6.40
N MET A 567 61.10 2.58 -6.22
CA MET A 567 61.54 1.38 -5.55
C MET A 567 61.70 0.24 -6.55
N ALA A 568 62.71 -0.59 -6.35
CA ALA A 568 62.89 -1.82 -7.10
C ALA A 568 63.18 -2.98 -6.12
N TYR A 569 62.50 -4.09 -6.34
CA TYR A 569 62.83 -5.34 -5.66
C TYR A 569 63.90 -6.02 -6.45
N THR A 570 65.07 -6.27 -5.83
CA THR A 570 66.25 -6.82 -6.52
C THR A 570 67.16 -7.50 -5.54
N VAL A 571 68.25 -8.08 -6.07
CA VAL A 571 69.26 -8.75 -5.34
C VAL A 571 70.64 -8.04 -5.48
N LEU A 572 71.33 -7.88 -4.38
CA LEU A 572 72.66 -7.25 -4.33
C LEU A 572 73.69 -8.16 -3.59
N GLY A 573 74.88 -8.22 -4.08
CA GLY A 573 75.95 -8.94 -3.43
C GLY A 573 77.02 -9.46 -4.36
N ALA A 574 78.07 -10.05 -3.79
CA ALA A 574 79.19 -10.64 -4.56
C ALA A 574 78.67 -11.75 -5.50
N ALA A 575 77.65 -12.52 -5.07
CA ALA A 575 77.07 -13.60 -5.89
C ALA A 575 76.47 -13.08 -7.20
N VAL A 576 75.87 -11.90 -7.16
CA VAL A 576 75.29 -11.25 -8.38
C VAL A 576 76.41 -10.89 -9.35
N ASN A 577 77.50 -10.29 -8.82
CA ASN A 577 78.62 -9.89 -9.64
C ASN A 577 79.33 -11.09 -10.25
N LEU A 578 79.37 -12.22 -9.55
CA LEU A 578 80.02 -13.43 -10.08
C LEU A 578 79.18 -14.04 -11.22
N ALA A 579 77.86 -14.17 -11.04
CA ALA A 579 76.91 -14.63 -12.11
C ALA A 579 77.07 -13.77 -13.37
N ALA A 580 77.00 -12.41 -13.20
CA ALA A 580 77.17 -11.46 -14.30
C ALA A 580 78.51 -11.54 -15.02
N ARG A 581 79.54 -12.11 -14.39
CA ARG A 581 80.86 -12.31 -15.02
C ARG A 581 81.03 -13.67 -15.68
N LEU A 582 80.23 -14.65 -15.30
CA LEU A 582 80.29 -15.98 -15.93
C LEU A 582 79.67 -15.92 -17.36
N GLU A 583 78.64 -15.10 -17.57
CA GLU A 583 78.02 -15.02 -18.88
C GLU A 583 79.03 -14.64 -20.00
N PRO A 584 79.75 -13.52 -19.94
CA PRO A 584 80.70 -13.13 -21.02
C PRO A 584 81.81 -14.13 -21.28
N LEU A 585 82.21 -14.91 -20.28
CA LEU A 585 83.24 -15.93 -20.45
C LEU A 585 82.85 -17.06 -21.41
N ASN A 586 81.57 -17.27 -21.67
CA ASN A 586 81.16 -18.21 -22.70
C ASN A 586 81.74 -17.89 -24.06
N LYS A 587 82.08 -16.62 -24.33
CA LYS A 587 82.73 -16.21 -25.59
C LYS A 587 84.17 -16.75 -25.68
N ASP A 588 84.89 -16.73 -24.56
CA ASP A 588 86.29 -17.10 -24.52
C ASP A 588 86.44 -18.62 -24.59
N TYR A 589 85.48 -19.36 -24.02
CA TYR A 589 85.51 -20.82 -23.93
C TYR A 589 84.70 -21.56 -25.00
N GLY A 590 83.97 -20.81 -25.82
CA GLY A 590 83.05 -21.39 -26.85
C GLY A 590 81.94 -22.22 -26.29
N THR A 591 81.39 -21.82 -25.12
CA THR A 591 80.30 -22.49 -24.41
C THR A 591 79.06 -21.67 -24.49
N GLU A 592 77.89 -22.26 -24.17
CA GLU A 592 76.61 -21.54 -24.11
C GLU A 592 76.15 -21.24 -22.67
N ILE A 593 76.32 -22.22 -21.75
CA ILE A 593 75.88 -22.12 -20.37
C ILE A 593 77.01 -22.39 -19.43
N LEU A 594 77.53 -21.37 -18.77
CA LEU A 594 78.55 -21.49 -17.75
C LEU A 594 77.99 -21.38 -16.33
N VAL A 595 78.44 -22.27 -15.47
CA VAL A 595 78.03 -22.30 -14.06
C VAL A 595 79.28 -22.35 -13.15
N SER A 596 79.13 -21.82 -11.93
CA SER A 596 80.17 -21.91 -10.91
C SER A 596 80.21 -23.32 -10.26
N ASP A 597 81.36 -23.63 -9.55
CA ASP A 597 81.49 -24.83 -8.73
C ASP A 597 80.35 -24.91 -7.66
N ALA A 598 79.94 -23.79 -7.06
CA ALA A 598 78.83 -23.75 -6.11
C ALA A 598 77.50 -24.29 -6.70
N VAL A 599 77.17 -23.97 -7.96
CA VAL A 599 76.03 -24.56 -8.63
C VAL A 599 76.20 -26.06 -8.80
N ARG A 600 77.33 -26.50 -9.34
CA ARG A 600 77.59 -27.90 -9.57
C ARG A 600 77.55 -28.76 -8.30
N GLU A 601 78.05 -28.25 -7.19
CA GLU A 601 78.10 -28.97 -5.90
C GLU A 601 76.70 -29.32 -5.39
N HIS A 602 75.68 -28.50 -5.70
CA HIS A 602 74.31 -28.73 -5.28
C HIS A 602 73.51 -29.71 -6.17
N VAL A 603 73.92 -29.86 -7.44
CA VAL A 603 73.11 -30.60 -8.42
C VAL A 603 73.91 -31.52 -9.36
N ALA A 604 75.13 -31.92 -8.92
CA ALA A 604 76.00 -32.80 -9.71
C ALA A 604 75.37 -34.19 -9.97
N ASP A 605 74.45 -34.62 -9.20
CA ASP A 605 73.70 -35.87 -9.30
C ASP A 605 72.53 -35.80 -10.31
N ARG A 606 72.10 -34.58 -10.70
CA ARG A 606 70.96 -34.35 -11.59
C ARG A 606 71.32 -33.87 -12.98
N PHE A 607 72.49 -33.20 -13.12
CA PHE A 607 72.92 -32.60 -14.36
C PHE A 607 74.35 -33.00 -14.74
N ALA A 608 74.59 -33.02 -16.04
CA ALA A 608 75.88 -33.31 -16.60
C ALA A 608 76.73 -32.02 -16.76
N PHE A 609 77.88 -31.99 -16.21
CA PHE A 609 78.81 -30.87 -16.26
C PHE A 609 80.15 -31.24 -16.91
N ARG A 610 80.73 -30.32 -17.68
CA ARG A 610 82.05 -30.38 -18.21
C ARG A 610 82.90 -29.30 -17.56
N MET A 611 83.98 -29.64 -16.88
CA MET A 611 84.95 -28.67 -16.34
C MET A 611 85.60 -27.87 -17.49
N VAL A 612 85.54 -26.53 -17.38
CA VAL A 612 86.07 -25.63 -18.39
C VAL A 612 87.41 -25.06 -17.94
N ASP A 613 87.44 -24.35 -16.81
CA ASP A 613 88.67 -23.69 -16.30
C ASP A 613 88.52 -23.35 -14.80
N THR A 614 89.66 -22.82 -14.25
CA THR A 614 89.65 -22.21 -12.93
C THR A 614 90.08 -20.74 -13.07
N ILE A 615 89.08 -19.85 -12.93
CA ILE A 615 89.26 -18.43 -13.16
C ILE A 615 89.41 -17.66 -11.86
N GLN A 616 90.03 -16.50 -11.93
CA GLN A 616 89.99 -15.50 -10.86
C GLN A 616 89.26 -14.26 -11.38
N PRO A 617 87.91 -14.15 -11.15
CA PRO A 617 87.16 -13.04 -11.69
C PRO A 617 87.68 -11.71 -11.12
N LYS A 618 87.71 -10.67 -11.94
CA LYS A 618 88.19 -9.34 -11.52
C LYS A 618 87.45 -8.84 -10.28
N GLY A 619 88.24 -8.56 -9.17
CA GLY A 619 87.69 -8.10 -7.90
C GLY A 619 87.24 -9.23 -6.94
N PHE A 620 87.61 -10.49 -7.24
CA PHE A 620 87.48 -11.62 -6.32
C PHE A 620 88.83 -12.10 -5.93
N GLU A 621 89.03 -12.40 -4.64
CA GLU A 621 90.28 -12.93 -4.15
C GLU A 621 90.38 -14.45 -4.38
N ALA A 622 89.29 -15.13 -4.30
CA ALA A 622 89.22 -16.57 -4.48
C ALA A 622 89.15 -16.98 -5.96
N LYS A 623 89.80 -18.07 -6.29
CA LYS A 623 89.68 -18.74 -7.58
C LYS A 623 88.37 -19.53 -7.62
N VAL A 624 87.61 -19.43 -8.73
CA VAL A 624 86.34 -20.11 -8.95
C VAL A 624 86.51 -21.11 -10.11
N ARG A 625 86.13 -22.35 -9.90
CA ARG A 625 86.10 -23.36 -10.97
C ARG A 625 84.80 -23.16 -11.75
N VAL A 626 84.88 -23.11 -13.04
CA VAL A 626 83.72 -22.92 -13.95
C VAL A 626 83.49 -24.19 -14.75
N TYR A 627 82.23 -24.49 -14.91
CA TYR A 627 81.75 -25.67 -15.63
C TYR A 627 80.72 -25.26 -16.69
N GLU A 628 80.74 -26.01 -17.79
CA GLU A 628 79.64 -25.96 -18.77
C GLU A 628 78.51 -26.90 -18.32
N LEU A 629 77.27 -26.41 -18.31
CA LEU A 629 76.07 -27.21 -18.12
C LEU A 629 75.70 -27.84 -19.44
N CYS A 630 75.83 -29.15 -19.55
CA CYS A 630 75.68 -29.87 -20.82
C CYS A 630 74.26 -30.42 -21.04
N GLY A 631 73.52 -30.74 -19.99
CA GLY A 631 72.13 -31.31 -20.07
C GLY A 631 71.74 -32.03 -18.79
N ALA A 632 70.48 -32.50 -18.69
CA ALA A 632 70.02 -33.36 -17.62
C ALA A 632 70.59 -34.78 -17.76
N LEU A 633 70.92 -35.45 -16.62
CA LEU A 633 71.43 -36.81 -16.68
C LEU A 633 70.45 -37.85 -17.17
N GLU A 634 69.16 -37.68 -16.92
CA GLU A 634 68.09 -38.55 -17.39
C GLU A 634 67.99 -38.52 -18.93
N GLU A 635 67.96 -37.33 -19.55
CA GLU A 635 67.89 -37.16 -21.01
C GLU A 635 69.11 -37.76 -21.72
N ARG A 636 70.27 -37.73 -21.12
CA ARG A 636 71.49 -38.37 -21.70
C ARG A 636 71.50 -39.91 -21.61
N ALA A 637 70.79 -40.46 -20.64
CA ALA A 637 70.62 -41.91 -20.52
C ALA A 637 69.66 -42.43 -21.59
N GLU A 638 68.62 -41.73 -21.89
CA GLU A 638 67.64 -42.04 -22.95
C GLU A 638 68.31 -41.92 -24.35
N ALA A 639 68.94 -40.80 -24.65
CA ALA A 639 69.67 -40.60 -25.91
C ALA A 639 70.77 -41.66 -26.19
N ARG A 640 71.47 -42.20 -25.18
CA ARG A 640 72.42 -43.29 -25.33
C ARG A 640 71.73 -44.65 -25.58
N LEU A 641 70.50 -44.83 -25.14
CA LEU A 641 69.72 -46.03 -25.40
C LEU A 641 69.15 -46.03 -26.82
N GLU A 642 68.86 -44.90 -27.37
CA GLU A 642 68.38 -44.72 -28.75
C GLU A 642 69.54 -44.88 -29.77
N ASP A 643 70.72 -44.26 -29.48
CA ASP A 643 71.93 -44.39 -30.33
C ASP A 643 72.61 -45.80 -30.26
N GLY A 644 72.29 -46.59 -29.25
CA GLY A 644 72.84 -47.94 -29.05
C GLY A 644 72.05 -49.07 -29.69
N GLN A 645 70.96 -48.75 -30.39
CA GLN A 645 70.08 -49.70 -31.13
C GLN A 645 70.20 -49.53 -32.65
N GLY A 646 71.16 -48.79 -33.19
CA GLY A 646 71.39 -48.67 -34.63
C GLY A 646 72.62 -49.48 -35.10
#